data_f9d3972b2105ac484fc6c2f1c20fa850
#
_entry.id   f9d3972b2105ac484fc6c2f1c20fa850
#
_cell.length_a   1.000
_cell.length_b   1.000
_cell.length_c   1.000
_cell.angle_alpha   90.00
_cell.angle_beta   90.00
_cell.angle_gamma   90.00
#
_symmetry.space_group_name_H-M   'P 1'
#
loop_
_entity.id
_entity.type
_entity.pdbx_description
1 polymer ?
#
loop_
_entity_poly.entity_id
_entity_poly.type
_entity_poly.pdbx_seq_one_letter_code
_entity_poly.pdbx_strand_id
1 'polypeptide(L)'
;MTTKAKKTTNQKFKFIVESKKIYFPRVADATANTKLEIGVIPFLSSKTVTNKRFLDILQAIRNDSPNGTLLGQELVIAYSVPPHPSVISSLDDLLKLASLVKIVSEKIVKDSKGQISSIVIEFEVLQKVSIINIEKDQEGIHFIDAIVKPVKEFVSPEALDIDHIVKFTSFLAQDNIKIRLSLVSTDVNSLYDLQKLIDEELQTPNQILINAVVGAASHESFTLLESYNIFELNNFVDKMKLIIKYRKYRHLFRMLDKEIDQMMKSNLDKQQTEFILREKIKTIRQKLGDDQHYDNQLLQTLKTDKAKAKFPQDVITTVINESRRIKGMMSTSPESNISKTYIDTIMALPWRQVSLDHLNLEEAKVALSKKHYGLNEVKDRIFEYLATLINRKQKFENEKDSNNLSFVEGNLAIDSNLFSTKKNNELNNYSQMPILTLVGPPGTGKTSIAKSIADAIGKKFVKISLGGLRDESEIRGHRRTYVGALPGKIIQAIKKAGVSNPLILLDEIDKMSSDFKGDPASAMLEVLDPEQNKFFQDHYLEMEYDLSQVMFVATANYISDIPEALIDRVELLELSSYTFLEKIEIVKHHLLPQVISENLLDKKHFKINNKTIEFIIRSYTLESGVRQLKRVLEKIARKIIMLLLDKKIEEKEEFVVDEEQVVKLLGRIKYTSEEKENTSHIGSVTGLAYTSVGGSTLQIEVTCVPGKGDIKLTGRLKDVMQESAQIALTYVRANAEKFGIDFDFDNNQIHIHVPEGAVPKDGPSAGITFTTAIISALAKKRVSSKVAMTGEITLRGKVLEIGGLKEKSLGAYKKGIKTIYIPKNNEKNLVDIPEEVKKQIRFVAVEKYDQIYQELFESKLVTS
;
A
#
# COMPACT_ATOMS: atom_id res chain seq x y z
N MET A 1 -4.69 -68.65 32.48
CA MET A 1 -4.51 -67.95 33.78
C MET A 1 -4.44 -66.47 33.48
N THR A 2 -5.46 -65.80 33.90
CA THR A 2 -5.75 -64.41 33.62
C THR A 2 -4.88 -63.47 34.44
N THR A 3 -3.93 -62.78 33.82
CA THR A 3 -3.18 -61.70 34.46
C THR A 3 -4.04 -60.43 34.54
N LYS A 4 -4.48 -60.12 35.74
CA LYS A 4 -5.18 -58.91 36.14
C LYS A 4 -4.32 -57.70 35.76
N ALA A 5 -4.77 -56.87 34.81
CA ALA A 5 -4.25 -55.53 34.60
C ALA A 5 -4.45 -54.75 35.93
N LYS A 6 -3.34 -54.32 36.54
CA LYS A 6 -3.38 -53.37 37.65
C LYS A 6 -3.97 -52.07 37.11
N LYS A 7 -5.18 -51.69 37.55
CA LYS A 7 -5.73 -50.35 37.35
C LYS A 7 -4.75 -49.35 37.91
N THR A 8 -4.26 -48.48 37.05
CA THR A 8 -3.50 -47.30 37.45
C THR A 8 -4.47 -46.37 38.19
N THR A 9 -4.42 -46.41 39.51
CA THR A 9 -5.23 -45.53 40.38
C THR A 9 -4.62 -44.12 40.35
N ASN A 10 -5.47 -43.11 40.12
CA ASN A 10 -5.11 -41.69 40.31
C ASN A 10 -4.78 -41.50 41.81
N GLN A 11 -3.64 -40.84 42.07
CA GLN A 11 -3.17 -40.56 43.43
C GLN A 11 -3.20 -39.06 43.68
N LYS A 12 -3.47 -38.67 44.91
CA LYS A 12 -3.58 -37.30 45.36
C LYS A 12 -2.39 -36.92 46.22
N PHE A 13 -1.70 -35.83 45.87
CA PHE A 13 -0.53 -35.29 46.56
C PHE A 13 -0.61 -33.81 46.74
N LYS A 14 -0.05 -33.26 47.81
CA LYS A 14 0.22 -31.82 47.92
C LYS A 14 1.21 -31.40 46.88
N PHE A 15 1.09 -30.18 46.35
CA PHE A 15 2.02 -29.71 45.34
C PHE A 15 2.59 -28.31 45.61
N ILE A 16 3.78 -28.10 45.14
CA ILE A 16 4.44 -26.79 45.08
C ILE A 16 4.86 -26.48 43.63
N VAL A 17 5.00 -25.22 43.29
CA VAL A 17 5.33 -24.79 41.91
C VAL A 17 6.77 -24.34 41.77
N GLU A 18 7.41 -24.79 40.71
CA GLU A 18 8.74 -24.39 40.33
C GLU A 18 8.69 -23.66 38.98
N SER A 19 9.41 -22.52 38.84
CA SER A 19 9.43 -21.68 37.65
C SER A 19 10.83 -21.54 37.05
N LYS A 20 11.85 -22.17 37.64
CA LYS A 20 13.23 -21.99 37.18
C LYS A 20 13.92 -23.26 36.73
N LYS A 21 13.51 -24.42 37.24
CA LYS A 21 14.24 -25.66 36.99
C LYS A 21 13.27 -26.87 36.91
N ILE A 22 13.56 -27.81 35.99
CA ILE A 22 12.88 -29.12 35.90
C ILE A 22 13.70 -30.20 36.63
N TYR A 23 13.05 -31.05 37.42
CA TYR A 23 13.68 -32.12 38.14
C TYR A 23 13.36 -33.47 37.50
N PHE A 24 14.37 -34.15 37.01
CA PHE A 24 14.25 -35.42 36.27
C PHE A 24 14.37 -36.63 37.16
N PRO A 25 13.51 -37.65 37.00
CA PRO A 25 13.68 -38.94 37.69
C PRO A 25 14.87 -39.72 37.09
N ARG A 26 15.53 -40.49 37.93
CA ARG A 26 16.71 -41.27 37.52
C ARG A 26 16.42 -42.78 37.36
N VAL A 27 15.23 -43.22 37.73
CA VAL A 27 14.88 -44.64 37.64
C VAL A 27 13.92 -44.83 36.46
N ALA A 28 14.37 -45.55 35.43
CA ALA A 28 13.58 -45.77 34.22
C ALA A 28 12.69 -47.01 34.29
N ASP A 29 12.90 -47.96 35.17
CA ASP A 29 12.13 -49.20 35.18
C ASP A 29 11.93 -49.79 36.59
N ALA A 30 10.65 -49.85 36.99
CA ALA A 30 10.20 -50.54 38.18
C ALA A 30 9.95 -52.06 37.93
N THR A 31 10.34 -52.63 36.79
CA THR A 31 10.05 -53.99 36.39
C THR A 31 11.22 -54.97 36.62
N ALA A 32 12.38 -54.51 36.96
CA ALA A 32 13.46 -55.34 37.40
C ALA A 32 13.37 -55.52 38.94
N ASN A 33 12.87 -56.65 39.40
CA ASN A 33 12.91 -57.09 40.78
C ASN A 33 14.36 -57.41 41.20
N THR A 34 15.21 -56.40 41.23
CA THR A 34 16.50 -56.46 41.86
C THR A 34 16.51 -55.49 43.01
N LYS A 35 16.40 -56.06 44.27
CA LYS A 35 16.79 -55.35 45.47
C LYS A 35 18.17 -54.75 45.24
N LEU A 36 18.25 -53.46 45.08
CA LEU A 36 19.48 -52.70 45.21
C LEU A 36 19.77 -52.62 46.70
N GLU A 37 20.39 -53.68 47.25
CA GLU A 37 21.09 -53.56 48.49
C GLU A 37 22.41 -52.89 48.26
N ILE A 38 22.65 -51.85 49.07
CA ILE A 38 23.95 -51.25 49.44
C ILE A 38 24.44 -50.08 48.52
N GLY A 39 24.32 -48.91 49.08
CA GLY A 39 25.35 -47.87 48.92
C GLY A 39 25.16 -46.81 47.85
N VAL A 40 24.03 -46.73 47.14
CA VAL A 40 23.75 -45.61 46.21
C VAL A 40 23.27 -44.43 47.03
N ILE A 41 24.11 -43.43 47.22
CA ILE A 41 23.72 -42.14 47.76
C ILE A 41 22.76 -41.52 46.74
N PRO A 42 21.49 -41.31 47.05
CA PRO A 42 20.54 -40.71 46.12
C PRO A 42 21.03 -39.30 45.76
N PHE A 43 21.02 -38.97 44.49
CA PHE A 43 21.31 -37.62 44.07
C PHE A 43 20.19 -36.68 44.53
N LEU A 44 20.44 -35.99 45.60
CA LEU A 44 19.51 -35.06 46.20
C LEU A 44 19.45 -33.76 45.38
N SER A 45 18.28 -33.42 44.99
CA SER A 45 17.97 -32.07 44.45
C SER A 45 17.53 -31.18 45.62
N SER A 46 17.87 -29.91 45.59
CA SER A 46 17.46 -28.97 46.63
C SER A 46 16.63 -27.83 46.07
N LYS A 47 15.67 -27.37 46.88
CA LYS A 47 14.85 -26.19 46.57
C LYS A 47 14.63 -25.37 47.83
N THR A 48 14.90 -24.05 47.71
CA THR A 48 14.54 -23.09 48.72
C THR A 48 13.14 -22.53 48.43
N VAL A 49 12.20 -22.74 49.35
CA VAL A 49 10.83 -22.26 49.26
C VAL A 49 10.70 -21.00 50.11
N THR A 50 10.44 -19.88 49.44
CA THR A 50 10.26 -18.54 50.06
C THR A 50 8.85 -18.00 49.87
N ASN A 51 8.07 -18.53 48.94
CA ASN A 51 6.70 -18.09 48.71
C ASN A 51 5.83 -18.49 49.93
N LYS A 52 5.18 -17.50 50.56
CA LYS A 52 4.39 -17.69 51.79
C LYS A 52 3.38 -18.81 51.67
N ARG A 53 2.63 -18.88 50.58
CA ARG A 53 1.64 -19.94 50.32
C ARG A 53 2.25 -21.34 50.31
N PHE A 54 3.39 -21.53 49.67
CA PHE A 54 4.07 -22.82 49.61
C PHE A 54 4.75 -23.16 50.94
N LEU A 55 5.15 -22.14 51.71
CA LEU A 55 5.60 -22.32 53.09
C LEU A 55 4.46 -22.83 53.96
N ASP A 56 3.26 -22.26 53.81
CA ASP A 56 2.06 -22.71 54.57
C ASP A 56 1.68 -24.16 54.23
N ILE A 57 1.78 -24.55 52.93
CA ILE A 57 1.58 -25.94 52.51
C ILE A 57 2.60 -26.87 53.15
N LEU A 58 3.88 -26.50 53.11
CA LEU A 58 4.95 -27.33 53.74
C LEU A 58 4.78 -27.40 55.27
N GLN A 59 4.34 -26.34 55.94
CA GLN A 59 4.03 -26.32 57.34
C GLN A 59 2.84 -27.19 57.66
N ALA A 60 1.78 -27.20 56.85
CA ALA A 60 0.63 -28.09 57.02
C ALA A 60 1.05 -29.53 56.86
N ILE A 61 1.82 -29.92 55.85
CA ILE A 61 2.35 -31.29 55.69
C ILE A 61 3.18 -31.67 56.89
N ARG A 62 3.98 -30.73 57.43
CA ARG A 62 4.80 -31.00 58.63
C ARG A 62 3.97 -31.22 59.88
N ASN A 63 2.93 -30.41 60.08
CA ASN A 63 2.05 -30.55 61.22
C ASN A 63 1.23 -31.83 61.17
N ASP A 64 0.86 -32.32 59.98
CA ASP A 64 0.16 -33.59 59.76
C ASP A 64 1.08 -34.83 59.87
N SER A 65 2.40 -34.61 59.90
CA SER A 65 3.40 -35.67 59.99
C SER A 65 3.52 -36.21 61.45
N PRO A 66 3.59 -37.52 61.70
CA PRO A 66 3.66 -38.14 63.06
C PRO A 66 4.87 -37.64 63.86
N ASN A 67 5.97 -37.22 63.17
CA ASN A 67 7.22 -36.80 63.82
C ASN A 67 7.44 -35.25 63.74
N GLY A 68 6.44 -34.48 63.27
CA GLY A 68 6.58 -33.03 63.13
C GLY A 68 7.68 -32.56 62.15
N THR A 69 8.05 -33.42 61.19
CA THR A 69 9.08 -33.16 60.18
C THR A 69 8.57 -33.46 58.77
N LEU A 70 9.21 -32.85 57.74
CA LEU A 70 8.91 -33.16 56.34
C LEU A 70 9.60 -34.44 55.85
N LEU A 71 10.47 -35.05 56.64
CA LEU A 71 11.26 -36.21 56.25
C LEU A 71 10.39 -37.40 55.83
N GLY A 72 10.70 -37.96 54.67
CA GLY A 72 9.98 -39.09 54.10
C GLY A 72 8.65 -38.78 53.45
N GLN A 73 8.17 -37.54 53.53
CA GLN A 73 6.93 -37.13 52.88
C GLN A 73 7.08 -37.02 51.39
N GLU A 74 6.02 -37.34 50.65
CA GLU A 74 5.95 -37.26 49.21
C GLU A 74 5.13 -36.03 48.81
N LEU A 75 5.62 -35.28 47.82
CA LEU A 75 4.91 -34.13 47.24
C LEU A 75 5.15 -34.03 45.73
N VAL A 76 4.30 -33.29 45.06
CA VAL A 76 4.44 -33.03 43.63
C VAL A 76 5.09 -31.64 43.39
N ILE A 77 6.15 -31.60 42.60
CA ILE A 77 6.69 -30.36 42.09
C ILE A 77 6.11 -30.14 40.68
N ALA A 78 5.14 -29.22 40.59
CA ALA A 78 4.54 -28.79 39.36
C ALA A 78 5.34 -27.63 38.75
N TYR A 79 5.26 -27.45 37.45
CA TYR A 79 5.97 -26.41 36.72
C TYR A 79 5.00 -25.37 36.16
N SER A 80 5.35 -24.07 36.20
CA SER A 80 4.44 -23.03 35.72
C SER A 80 4.69 -22.66 34.25
N VAL A 81 3.63 -22.23 33.52
CA VAL A 81 3.69 -21.77 32.17
C VAL A 81 4.23 -20.32 32.14
N PRO A 82 5.21 -19.96 31.30
CA PRO A 82 5.63 -18.57 31.09
C PRO A 82 4.53 -17.73 30.37
N PRO A 83 4.31 -16.46 30.75
CA PRO A 83 4.87 -15.76 31.91
C PRO A 83 4.34 -16.32 33.22
N HIS A 84 5.23 -16.53 34.20
CA HIS A 84 4.91 -17.24 35.44
C HIS A 84 3.88 -16.47 36.26
N PRO A 85 2.68 -17.04 36.53
CA PRO A 85 1.67 -16.36 37.30
C PRO A 85 2.10 -16.28 38.77
N SER A 86 1.82 -15.18 39.42
CA SER A 86 2.07 -15.00 40.86
C SER A 86 1.13 -15.85 41.75
N VAL A 87 -0.03 -16.19 41.19
CA VAL A 87 -1.06 -17.00 41.82
C VAL A 87 -1.58 -18.02 40.79
N ILE A 88 -1.64 -19.29 41.19
CA ILE A 88 -2.25 -20.34 40.36
C ILE A 88 -3.76 -20.23 40.47
N SER A 89 -4.43 -19.98 39.36
CA SER A 89 -5.89 -19.83 39.29
C SER A 89 -6.60 -21.00 38.64
N SER A 90 -5.90 -21.74 37.78
CA SER A 90 -6.43 -22.89 37.05
C SER A 90 -5.35 -23.94 36.74
N LEU A 91 -5.77 -25.08 36.22
CA LEU A 91 -4.85 -26.11 35.71
C LEU A 91 -4.01 -25.58 34.50
N ASP A 92 -4.54 -24.61 33.75
CA ASP A 92 -3.87 -24.05 32.56
C ASP A 92 -2.64 -23.20 32.92
N ASP A 93 -2.53 -22.78 34.20
CA ASP A 93 -1.34 -22.09 34.72
C ASP A 93 -0.14 -23.02 34.92
N LEU A 94 -0.37 -24.35 34.85
CA LEU A 94 0.65 -25.37 35.09
C LEU A 94 0.94 -26.15 33.80
N LEU A 95 2.17 -26.62 33.69
CA LEU A 95 2.55 -27.63 32.70
C LEU A 95 1.96 -28.98 33.05
N LYS A 96 1.55 -29.77 32.04
CA LYS A 96 0.83 -31.04 32.22
C LYS A 96 1.63 -32.12 32.98
N LEU A 97 2.96 -32.06 32.91
CA LEU A 97 3.85 -33.02 33.55
C LEU A 97 4.52 -32.41 34.76
N ALA A 98 4.71 -33.20 35.77
CA ALA A 98 5.31 -32.80 37.03
C ALA A 98 6.23 -33.91 37.57
N SER A 99 6.99 -33.61 38.62
CA SER A 99 7.85 -34.56 39.30
C SER A 99 7.30 -34.91 40.68
N LEU A 100 7.10 -36.19 40.92
CA LEU A 100 6.81 -36.71 42.28
C LEU A 100 8.15 -36.88 43.01
N VAL A 101 8.26 -36.25 44.18
CA VAL A 101 9.49 -36.22 44.97
C VAL A 101 9.25 -36.70 46.40
N LYS A 102 10.30 -37.27 47.02
CA LYS A 102 10.31 -37.64 48.42
C LYS A 102 11.33 -36.80 49.17
N ILE A 103 10.95 -36.12 50.22
CA ILE A 103 11.81 -35.25 51.01
C ILE A 103 12.78 -36.09 51.85
N VAL A 104 14.05 -35.78 51.72
CA VAL A 104 15.15 -36.50 52.45
C VAL A 104 15.73 -35.66 53.56
N SER A 105 15.79 -34.35 53.41
CA SER A 105 16.21 -33.43 54.48
C SER A 105 15.43 -32.11 54.40
N GLU A 106 15.33 -31.43 55.56
CA GLU A 106 14.78 -30.08 55.65
C GLU A 106 15.65 -29.16 56.46
N LYS A 107 15.75 -27.90 56.04
CA LYS A 107 16.41 -26.83 56.80
C LYS A 107 15.52 -25.63 56.88
N ILE A 108 15.10 -25.25 58.07
CA ILE A 108 14.21 -24.14 58.31
C ILE A 108 15.04 -22.87 58.59
N VAL A 109 14.75 -21.80 57.89
CA VAL A 109 15.34 -20.50 58.13
C VAL A 109 14.26 -19.55 58.71
N LYS A 110 14.54 -19.01 59.88
CA LYS A 110 13.64 -18.08 60.59
C LYS A 110 14.15 -16.66 60.42
N ASP A 111 13.23 -15.69 60.38
CA ASP A 111 13.54 -14.27 60.39
C ASP A 111 13.90 -13.74 61.80
N SER A 112 14.24 -12.45 61.88
CA SER A 112 14.58 -11.81 63.14
C SER A 112 13.41 -11.76 64.17
N LYS A 113 12.19 -12.08 63.74
CA LYS A 113 10.96 -12.14 64.57
C LYS A 113 10.59 -13.59 64.95
N GLY A 114 11.42 -14.57 64.57
CA GLY A 114 11.21 -15.99 64.86
C GLY A 114 10.21 -16.69 63.88
N GLN A 115 9.68 -15.96 62.86
CA GLN A 115 8.79 -16.55 61.88
C GLN A 115 9.61 -17.27 60.81
N ILE A 116 9.03 -18.30 60.18
CA ILE A 116 9.70 -19.07 59.12
C ILE A 116 9.73 -18.17 57.85
N SER A 117 10.93 -17.77 57.44
CA SER A 117 11.16 -16.98 56.26
C SER A 117 11.40 -17.81 55.00
N SER A 118 11.99 -19.01 55.17
CA SER A 118 12.17 -19.97 54.07
C SER A 118 12.37 -21.36 54.60
N ILE A 119 12.05 -22.37 53.80
CA ILE A 119 12.35 -23.78 54.06
C ILE A 119 13.18 -24.29 52.88
N VAL A 120 14.33 -24.82 53.15
CA VAL A 120 15.18 -25.51 52.16
C VAL A 120 14.89 -27.01 52.32
N ILE A 121 14.39 -27.59 51.25
CA ILE A 121 14.13 -29.05 51.20
C ILE A 121 15.14 -29.70 50.25
N GLU A 122 15.71 -30.81 50.68
CA GLU A 122 16.44 -31.72 49.82
C GLU A 122 15.58 -32.94 49.59
N PHE A 123 15.49 -33.37 48.36
CA PHE A 123 14.56 -34.41 47.94
C PHE A 123 15.13 -35.29 46.84
N GLU A 124 14.60 -36.47 46.79
CA GLU A 124 14.81 -37.43 45.70
C GLU A 124 13.61 -37.39 44.75
N VAL A 125 13.87 -37.37 43.42
CA VAL A 125 12.82 -37.44 42.42
C VAL A 125 12.45 -38.90 42.18
N LEU A 126 11.26 -39.30 42.60
CA LEU A 126 10.81 -40.67 42.50
C LEU A 126 10.39 -41.03 41.07
N GLN A 127 9.54 -40.19 40.46
CA GLN A 127 9.01 -40.49 39.14
C GLN A 127 8.40 -39.24 38.47
N LYS A 128 8.23 -39.35 37.15
CA LYS A 128 7.47 -38.39 36.33
C LYS A 128 5.98 -38.73 36.46
N VAL A 129 5.17 -37.68 36.60
CA VAL A 129 3.72 -37.80 36.74
C VAL A 129 3.01 -36.82 35.82
N SER A 130 1.80 -37.16 35.38
CA SER A 130 0.93 -36.24 34.66
C SER A 130 -0.12 -35.70 35.61
N ILE A 131 -0.28 -34.38 35.66
CA ILE A 131 -1.34 -33.73 36.47
C ILE A 131 -2.65 -33.88 35.71
N ILE A 132 -3.65 -34.48 36.39
CA ILE A 132 -4.99 -34.66 35.82
C ILE A 132 -5.91 -33.54 36.28
N ASN A 133 -5.83 -33.17 37.55
CA ASN A 133 -6.66 -32.14 38.17
C ASN A 133 -5.94 -31.52 39.36
N ILE A 134 -6.36 -30.34 39.77
CA ILE A 134 -5.92 -29.65 40.98
C ILE A 134 -7.14 -29.30 41.83
N GLU A 135 -7.02 -29.47 43.16
CA GLU A 135 -8.11 -29.23 44.10
C GLU A 135 -7.73 -28.11 45.07
N LYS A 136 -8.73 -27.35 45.49
CA LYS A 136 -8.59 -26.28 46.47
C LYS A 136 -8.60 -26.83 47.90
N ASP A 137 -8.15 -25.98 48.85
CA ASP A 137 -8.25 -26.21 50.28
C ASP A 137 -9.70 -26.23 50.74
N GLN A 138 -9.89 -26.56 52.00
CA GLN A 138 -11.24 -26.63 52.61
C GLN A 138 -11.96 -25.28 52.60
N GLU A 139 -11.23 -24.19 52.53
CA GLU A 139 -11.79 -22.83 52.45
C GLU A 139 -12.10 -22.41 51.01
N GLY A 140 -11.73 -23.22 49.99
CA GLY A 140 -11.99 -22.98 48.59
C GLY A 140 -11.16 -21.84 47.97
N ILE A 141 -10.13 -21.38 48.69
CA ILE A 141 -9.34 -20.18 48.30
C ILE A 141 -8.11 -20.57 47.48
N HIS A 142 -7.39 -21.61 47.89
CA HIS A 142 -6.10 -21.96 47.30
C HIS A 142 -6.03 -23.38 46.76
N PHE A 143 -5.43 -23.57 45.58
CA PHE A 143 -5.13 -24.92 45.05
C PHE A 143 -3.92 -25.51 45.80
N ILE A 144 -4.10 -26.62 46.49
CA ILE A 144 -3.07 -27.24 47.34
C ILE A 144 -2.82 -28.72 47.01
N ASP A 145 -3.77 -29.39 46.39
CA ASP A 145 -3.70 -30.80 46.04
C ASP A 145 -3.69 -31.02 44.54
N ALA A 146 -2.84 -31.93 44.07
CA ALA A 146 -2.80 -32.35 42.66
C ALA A 146 -3.18 -33.84 42.57
N ILE A 147 -4.10 -34.14 41.68
CA ILE A 147 -4.43 -35.53 41.30
C ILE A 147 -3.54 -35.89 40.12
N VAL A 148 -2.68 -36.90 40.30
CA VAL A 148 -1.66 -37.26 39.32
C VAL A 148 -1.75 -38.73 38.91
N LYS A 149 -1.21 -39.02 37.72
CA LYS A 149 -1.06 -40.35 37.15
C LYS A 149 0.41 -40.58 36.82
N PRO A 150 1.01 -41.72 37.21
CA PRO A 150 2.36 -42.07 36.85
C PRO A 150 2.56 -42.16 35.35
N VAL A 151 3.68 -41.61 34.86
CA VAL A 151 4.12 -41.71 33.48
C VAL A 151 5.33 -42.62 33.40
N LYS A 152 5.25 -43.67 32.58
CA LYS A 152 6.38 -44.60 32.38
C LYS A 152 7.41 -44.00 31.41
N GLU A 153 8.65 -44.07 31.80
CA GLU A 153 9.79 -43.76 30.95
C GLU A 153 10.54 -45.06 30.59
N PHE A 154 11.11 -45.12 29.41
CA PHE A 154 11.80 -46.30 28.90
C PHE A 154 12.98 -45.96 28.03
N VAL A 155 13.84 -46.96 27.81
CA VAL A 155 14.92 -46.89 26.82
C VAL A 155 14.54 -47.81 25.67
N SER A 156 14.50 -47.26 24.45
CA SER A 156 14.17 -48.04 23.25
C SER A 156 15.23 -49.10 22.97
N PRO A 157 14.87 -50.36 22.71
CA PRO A 157 15.85 -51.42 22.43
C PRO A 157 16.63 -51.27 21.12
N GLU A 158 16.11 -50.42 20.20
CA GLU A 158 16.63 -50.35 18.81
C GLU A 158 17.89 -49.54 18.60
N ALA A 159 18.50 -48.94 19.61
CA ALA A 159 19.50 -47.91 19.36
C ALA A 159 20.74 -47.81 20.23
N LEU A 160 21.00 -48.80 21.11
CA LEU A 160 22.11 -48.64 22.03
C LEU A 160 23.32 -49.49 21.62
N ASP A 161 24.08 -48.99 20.63
CA ASP A 161 25.48 -49.25 20.48
C ASP A 161 26.25 -48.40 21.51
N ILE A 162 27.16 -49.02 22.26
CA ILE A 162 28.03 -48.36 23.26
C ILE A 162 28.70 -47.13 22.65
N ASP A 163 29.02 -47.19 21.37
CA ASP A 163 29.57 -46.07 20.57
C ASP A 163 28.70 -44.80 20.59
N HIS A 164 27.41 -44.92 20.61
CA HIS A 164 26.50 -43.76 20.69
C HIS A 164 26.54 -43.08 22.07
N ILE A 165 26.68 -43.86 23.12
CA ILE A 165 26.78 -43.35 24.50
C ILE A 165 28.16 -42.64 24.65
N VAL A 166 29.22 -43.23 24.14
CA VAL A 166 30.59 -42.59 24.15
C VAL A 166 30.59 -41.27 23.39
N LYS A 167 29.98 -41.25 22.19
CA LYS A 167 29.87 -40.01 21.38
C LYS A 167 29.04 -38.94 22.11
N PHE A 168 27.98 -39.33 22.79
CA PHE A 168 27.17 -38.41 23.59
C PHE A 168 27.92 -37.85 24.78
N THR A 169 28.57 -38.69 25.58
CA THR A 169 29.36 -38.29 26.76
C THR A 169 30.55 -37.40 26.34
N SER A 170 31.30 -37.81 25.31
CA SER A 170 32.40 -37.00 24.76
C SER A 170 31.92 -35.64 24.24
N PHE A 171 30.76 -35.61 23.60
CA PHE A 171 30.13 -34.35 23.16
C PHE A 171 29.76 -33.43 24.35
N LEU A 172 29.29 -34.01 25.47
CA LEU A 172 29.01 -33.25 26.68
C LEU A 172 30.31 -32.74 27.35
N ALA A 173 31.36 -33.55 27.36
CA ALA A 173 32.65 -33.14 27.90
C ALA A 173 33.31 -31.96 27.16
N GLN A 174 33.15 -31.89 25.84
CA GLN A 174 33.61 -30.74 25.03
C GLN A 174 33.02 -29.42 25.49
N ASP A 175 31.82 -29.43 26.08
CA ASP A 175 31.14 -28.25 26.60
C ASP A 175 31.43 -27.96 28.07
N ASN A 176 32.45 -28.59 28.67
CA ASN A 176 32.80 -28.53 30.10
C ASN A 176 31.67 -28.98 31.06
N ILE A 177 30.80 -29.84 30.59
CA ILE A 177 29.72 -30.38 31.43
C ILE A 177 30.26 -31.61 32.13
N LYS A 178 30.63 -31.44 33.38
CA LYS A 178 30.96 -32.54 34.25
C LYS A 178 29.72 -33.27 34.67
N ILE A 179 29.47 -34.46 34.09
CA ILE A 179 28.38 -35.34 34.47
C ILE A 179 28.95 -36.41 35.37
N ARG A 180 28.37 -36.55 36.55
CA ARG A 180 28.66 -37.62 37.46
C ARG A 180 28.01 -38.92 36.98
N LEU A 181 28.78 -39.76 36.30
CA LEU A 181 28.29 -41.03 35.74
C LEU A 181 28.47 -42.21 36.72
N SER A 182 29.35 -42.03 37.69
CA SER A 182 29.67 -43.05 38.71
C SER A 182 29.68 -42.48 40.11
N LEU A 183 29.75 -43.35 41.10
CA LEU A 183 29.91 -43.01 42.54
C LEU A 183 31.31 -42.38 42.79
N VAL A 184 32.29 -42.70 41.95
CA VAL A 184 33.63 -42.12 41.98
C VAL A 184 33.70 -41.15 40.81
N SER A 185 34.15 -39.91 41.01
CA SER A 185 34.20 -38.84 40.03
C SER A 185 35.25 -39.11 38.94
N THR A 186 34.94 -40.00 38.01
CA THR A 186 35.73 -40.25 36.81
C THR A 186 35.13 -39.56 35.62
N ASP A 187 35.92 -38.70 34.96
CA ASP A 187 35.55 -38.10 33.68
C ASP A 187 35.65 -39.19 32.61
N VAL A 188 34.56 -39.60 32.01
CA VAL A 188 34.54 -40.57 30.91
C VAL A 188 34.85 -39.80 29.60
N ASN A 189 36.08 -39.94 29.14
CA ASN A 189 36.57 -39.30 27.92
C ASN A 189 36.85 -40.30 26.79
N SER A 190 36.82 -41.60 27.05
CA SER A 190 37.11 -42.64 26.08
C SER A 190 36.23 -43.86 26.19
N LEU A 191 36.23 -44.69 25.16
CA LEU A 191 35.58 -46.02 25.15
C LEU A 191 36.14 -46.94 26.26
N TYR A 192 37.43 -46.80 26.56
CA TYR A 192 38.07 -47.53 27.64
C TYR A 192 37.55 -47.12 29.01
N ASP A 193 37.36 -45.83 29.27
CA ASP A 193 36.82 -45.36 30.56
C ASP A 193 35.36 -45.80 30.73
N LEU A 194 34.61 -45.88 29.64
CA LEU A 194 33.21 -46.35 29.67
C LEU A 194 33.16 -47.87 29.93
N GLN A 195 34.04 -48.65 29.26
CA GLN A 195 34.15 -50.09 29.43
C GLN A 195 34.54 -50.42 30.88
N LYS A 196 35.51 -49.68 31.43
CA LYS A 196 35.96 -49.82 32.82
C LYS A 196 34.81 -49.53 33.79
N LEU A 197 33.96 -48.56 33.57
CA LEU A 197 32.74 -48.30 34.37
C LEU A 197 31.76 -49.44 34.30
N ILE A 198 31.58 -50.08 33.13
CA ILE A 198 30.72 -51.23 32.97
C ILE A 198 31.25 -52.43 33.75
N ASP A 199 32.52 -52.67 33.65
CA ASP A 199 33.18 -53.85 34.22
C ASP A 199 33.42 -53.70 35.73
N GLU A 200 33.84 -52.53 36.23
CA GLU A 200 34.17 -52.34 37.67
C GLU A 200 32.95 -51.94 38.53
N GLU A 201 31.98 -51.21 37.98
CA GLU A 201 30.83 -50.72 38.77
C GLU A 201 29.49 -51.49 38.48
N LEU A 202 29.55 -52.54 37.67
CA LEU A 202 28.38 -53.41 37.31
C LEU A 202 27.17 -52.59 36.74
N GLN A 203 27.46 -51.46 36.07
CA GLN A 203 26.40 -50.61 35.46
C GLN A 203 26.04 -51.10 34.07
N THR A 204 24.75 -51.15 33.77
CA THR A 204 24.30 -51.43 32.41
C THR A 204 24.43 -50.25 31.51
N PRO A 205 24.67 -50.43 30.18
CA PRO A 205 24.67 -49.30 29.20
C PRO A 205 23.44 -48.42 29.31
N ASN A 206 22.26 -48.99 29.58
CA ASN A 206 21.02 -48.23 29.77
C ASN A 206 21.09 -47.29 30.97
N GLN A 207 21.69 -47.73 32.09
CA GLN A 207 21.83 -46.97 33.32
C GLN A 207 22.76 -45.77 33.08
N ILE A 208 23.86 -45.98 32.33
CA ILE A 208 24.80 -44.95 32.00
C ILE A 208 24.14 -43.88 31.09
N LEU A 209 23.34 -44.31 30.08
CA LEU A 209 22.60 -43.39 29.22
C LEU A 209 21.59 -42.55 30.05
N ILE A 210 20.84 -43.21 30.95
CA ILE A 210 19.86 -42.49 31.79
C ILE A 210 20.60 -41.45 32.64
N ASN A 211 21.69 -41.83 33.32
CA ASN A 211 22.47 -40.90 34.13
C ASN A 211 23.06 -39.74 33.35
N ALA A 212 23.57 -40.03 32.14
CA ALA A 212 24.09 -38.99 31.25
C ALA A 212 23.01 -38.02 30.76
N VAL A 213 21.86 -38.54 30.36
CA VAL A 213 20.71 -37.71 29.88
C VAL A 213 20.17 -36.86 31.01
N VAL A 214 19.92 -37.45 32.21
CA VAL A 214 19.41 -36.71 33.37
C VAL A 214 20.40 -35.65 33.84
N GLY A 215 21.69 -35.98 33.90
CA GLY A 215 22.75 -35.03 34.25
C GLY A 215 22.82 -33.89 33.28
N ALA A 216 22.80 -34.16 31.96
CA ALA A 216 22.84 -33.15 30.93
C ALA A 216 21.59 -32.25 30.92
N ALA A 217 20.40 -32.86 31.08
CA ALA A 217 19.12 -32.15 31.10
C ALA A 217 18.93 -31.24 32.34
N SER A 218 19.56 -31.63 33.44
CA SER A 218 19.52 -30.88 34.72
C SER A 218 20.54 -29.72 34.76
N HIS A 219 21.36 -29.55 33.75
CA HIS A 219 22.39 -28.51 33.73
C HIS A 219 21.75 -27.11 33.50
N GLU A 220 22.26 -26.14 34.24
CA GLU A 220 21.77 -24.74 34.26
C GLU A 220 21.75 -24.02 32.88
N SER A 221 22.43 -24.61 31.88
CA SER A 221 22.48 -24.05 30.53
C SER A 221 21.14 -24.15 29.78
N PHE A 222 20.16 -24.96 30.17
CA PHE A 222 18.87 -25.05 29.52
C PHE A 222 17.86 -24.09 30.14
N THR A 223 17.02 -23.47 29.30
CA THR A 223 15.84 -22.73 29.77
C THR A 223 14.83 -23.71 30.37
N LEU A 224 13.89 -23.21 31.19
CA LEU A 224 12.83 -24.01 31.73
C LEU A 224 12.05 -24.76 30.63
N LEU A 225 11.72 -24.06 29.53
CA LEU A 225 10.95 -24.64 28.44
C LEU A 225 11.75 -25.71 27.67
N GLU A 226 13.03 -25.51 27.44
CA GLU A 226 13.88 -26.53 26.82
C GLU A 226 14.02 -27.78 27.71
N SER A 227 14.22 -27.56 29.01
CA SER A 227 14.27 -28.66 30.00
C SER A 227 12.92 -29.39 30.06
N TYR A 228 11.79 -28.64 29.95
CA TYR A 228 10.47 -29.26 29.95
C TYR A 228 10.23 -30.08 28.68
N ASN A 229 10.62 -29.58 27.50
CA ASN A 229 10.53 -30.34 26.25
C ASN A 229 11.32 -31.65 26.29
N ILE A 230 12.48 -31.65 26.96
CA ILE A 230 13.25 -32.87 27.20
C ILE A 230 12.49 -33.76 28.19
N PHE A 231 11.92 -33.18 29.24
CA PHE A 231 11.14 -33.88 30.25
C PHE A 231 9.89 -34.53 29.68
N GLU A 232 9.24 -33.89 28.70
CA GLU A 232 8.01 -34.38 28.05
C GLU A 232 8.23 -35.72 27.33
N LEU A 233 9.37 -35.94 26.75
CA LEU A 233 9.71 -37.21 26.09
C LEU A 233 9.76 -38.36 27.12
N ASN A 234 9.32 -39.55 26.70
CA ASN A 234 9.30 -40.73 27.57
C ASN A 234 10.45 -41.69 27.24
N ASN A 235 11.03 -41.60 26.05
CA ASN A 235 12.15 -42.43 25.62
C ASN A 235 13.47 -41.68 25.87
N PHE A 236 14.40 -42.27 26.60
CA PHE A 236 15.71 -41.66 26.89
C PHE A 236 16.59 -41.47 25.67
N VAL A 237 16.46 -42.28 24.63
CA VAL A 237 17.18 -42.07 23.35
C VAL A 237 16.71 -40.80 22.65
N ASP A 238 15.42 -40.53 22.66
CA ASP A 238 14.86 -39.31 22.09
C ASP A 238 15.21 -38.08 22.92
N LYS A 239 15.29 -38.18 24.23
CA LYS A 239 15.83 -37.14 25.11
C LYS A 239 17.29 -36.82 24.76
N MET A 240 18.11 -37.82 24.56
CA MET A 240 19.51 -37.67 24.13
C MET A 240 19.60 -36.90 22.79
N LYS A 241 18.83 -37.34 21.79
CA LYS A 241 18.79 -36.66 20.48
C LYS A 241 18.38 -35.19 20.59
N LEU A 242 17.39 -34.87 21.41
CA LEU A 242 16.92 -33.53 21.65
C LEU A 242 17.98 -32.66 22.36
N ILE A 243 18.68 -33.21 23.35
CA ILE A 243 19.78 -32.55 24.05
C ILE A 243 20.91 -32.19 23.04
N ILE A 244 21.29 -33.14 22.17
CA ILE A 244 22.30 -32.91 21.15
C ILE A 244 21.86 -31.78 20.21
N LYS A 245 20.59 -31.78 19.80
CA LYS A 245 20.01 -30.76 18.92
C LYS A 245 20.11 -29.37 19.56
N TYR A 246 19.62 -29.18 20.77
CA TYR A 246 19.65 -27.90 21.47
C TYR A 246 21.09 -27.39 21.67
N ARG A 247 22.02 -28.28 21.97
CA ARG A 247 23.43 -27.90 22.16
C ARG A 247 24.14 -27.54 20.86
N LYS A 248 23.89 -28.24 19.76
CA LYS A 248 24.38 -27.86 18.43
C LYS A 248 23.94 -26.45 18.03
N TYR A 249 22.64 -26.13 18.27
CA TYR A 249 22.14 -24.78 18.04
C TYR A 249 22.85 -23.74 18.90
N ARG A 250 23.09 -24.03 20.20
CA ARG A 250 23.83 -23.09 21.08
C ARG A 250 25.26 -22.92 20.71
N HIS A 251 25.91 -23.97 20.28
CA HIS A 251 27.30 -23.84 19.79
C HIS A 251 27.36 -22.94 18.56
N LEU A 252 26.45 -23.10 17.62
CA LEU A 252 26.33 -22.23 16.46
C LEU A 252 26.02 -20.76 16.85
N PHE A 253 25.11 -20.55 17.80
CA PHE A 253 24.81 -19.20 18.32
C PHE A 253 26.04 -18.59 19.00
N ARG A 254 26.81 -19.34 19.81
CA ARG A 254 28.02 -18.81 20.44
C ARG A 254 29.11 -18.49 19.44
N MET A 255 29.22 -19.22 18.34
CA MET A 255 30.12 -18.89 17.25
C MET A 255 29.71 -17.57 16.58
N LEU A 256 28.39 -17.43 16.26
CA LEU A 256 27.85 -16.21 15.71
C LEU A 256 27.96 -15.02 16.67
N ASP A 257 27.70 -15.21 17.97
CA ASP A 257 27.89 -14.18 19.00
C ASP A 257 29.35 -13.73 19.10
N LYS A 258 30.30 -14.67 19.04
CA LYS A 258 31.73 -14.32 19.01
C LYS A 258 32.11 -13.53 17.75
N GLU A 259 31.57 -13.88 16.58
CA GLU A 259 31.77 -13.12 15.34
C GLU A 259 31.11 -11.73 15.43
N ILE A 260 29.90 -11.67 15.98
CA ILE A 260 29.18 -10.40 16.23
C ILE A 260 29.94 -9.56 17.27
N ASP A 261 30.43 -10.16 18.37
CA ASP A 261 31.22 -9.47 19.39
C ASP A 261 32.55 -8.97 18.82
N GLN A 262 33.19 -9.73 17.94
CA GLN A 262 34.38 -9.28 17.24
C GLN A 262 34.08 -8.13 16.27
N MET A 263 32.97 -8.22 15.51
CA MET A 263 32.47 -7.12 14.67
C MET A 263 32.05 -5.91 15.52
N MET A 264 31.34 -6.13 16.62
CA MET A 264 30.94 -5.05 17.53
C MET A 264 32.13 -4.41 18.22
N LYS A 265 33.14 -5.20 18.67
CA LYS A 265 34.39 -4.63 19.23
C LYS A 265 35.12 -3.79 18.19
N SER A 266 35.26 -4.27 16.94
CA SER A 266 35.88 -3.48 15.88
C SER A 266 35.08 -2.23 15.53
N ASN A 267 33.75 -2.27 15.61
CA ASN A 267 32.87 -1.12 15.40
C ASN A 267 32.81 -0.20 16.64
N LEU A 268 32.87 -0.75 17.88
CA LEU A 268 32.96 0.05 19.09
C LEU A 268 34.32 0.77 19.17
N ASP A 269 35.41 0.13 18.80
CA ASP A 269 36.73 0.79 18.71
C ASP A 269 36.71 1.91 17.66
N LYS A 270 36.06 1.68 16.51
CA LYS A 270 35.82 2.74 15.51
C LYS A 270 34.92 3.85 16.06
N GLN A 271 33.84 3.49 16.71
CA GLN A 271 32.90 4.48 17.30
C GLN A 271 33.53 5.22 18.48
N GLN A 272 34.31 4.52 19.33
CA GLN A 272 35.05 5.19 20.41
C GLN A 272 36.18 6.08 19.87
N THR A 273 36.90 5.62 18.85
CA THR A 273 37.90 6.44 18.17
C THR A 273 37.26 7.63 17.47
N GLU A 274 36.10 7.40 16.79
CA GLU A 274 35.31 8.47 16.16
C GLU A 274 34.70 9.42 17.20
N PHE A 275 34.23 8.92 18.34
CA PHE A 275 33.78 9.72 19.46
C PHE A 275 34.92 10.57 20.08
N ILE A 276 36.09 9.95 20.34
CA ILE A 276 37.24 10.66 20.84
C ILE A 276 37.76 11.71 19.84
N LEU A 277 37.74 11.36 18.54
CA LEU A 277 38.12 12.32 17.50
C LEU A 277 37.08 13.45 17.40
N ARG A 278 35.78 13.15 17.51
CA ARG A 278 34.70 14.17 17.55
C ARG A 278 34.80 15.03 18.81
N GLU A 279 35.06 14.47 19.98
CA GLU A 279 35.31 15.25 21.21
C GLU A 279 36.58 16.11 21.12
N LYS A 280 37.65 15.59 20.52
CA LYS A 280 38.86 16.39 20.22
C LYS A 280 38.54 17.52 19.22
N ILE A 281 37.81 17.21 18.15
CA ILE A 281 37.35 18.22 17.18
C ILE A 281 36.46 19.25 17.88
N LYS A 282 35.57 18.83 18.76
CA LYS A 282 34.69 19.72 19.54
C LYS A 282 35.52 20.58 20.49
N THR A 283 36.46 20.04 21.19
CA THR A 283 37.39 20.79 22.07
C THR A 283 38.29 21.75 21.29
N ILE A 284 38.72 21.34 20.09
CA ILE A 284 39.48 22.20 19.18
C ILE A 284 38.57 23.31 18.64
N ARG A 285 37.35 22.98 18.22
CA ARG A 285 36.36 23.97 17.80
C ARG A 285 35.98 24.94 18.92
N GLN A 286 35.78 24.46 20.17
CA GLN A 286 35.57 25.32 21.34
C GLN A 286 36.75 26.27 21.59
N LYS A 287 37.97 25.78 21.46
CA LYS A 287 39.19 26.64 21.61
C LYS A 287 39.39 27.57 20.41
N LEU A 288 38.92 27.21 19.23
CA LEU A 288 38.93 28.06 18.03
C LEU A 288 37.70 28.98 17.95
N GLY A 289 36.74 28.83 18.86
CA GLY A 289 35.47 29.56 18.79
C GLY A 289 34.46 29.01 17.80
N ASP A 290 34.71 27.84 17.19
CA ASP A 290 33.94 27.26 16.10
C ASP A 290 32.67 26.51 16.55
N ASP A 291 32.54 26.16 17.83
CA ASP A 291 31.38 25.43 18.37
C ASP A 291 30.10 26.28 18.48
N GLN A 292 30.21 27.56 18.15
CA GLN A 292 29.06 28.46 18.09
C GLN A 292 28.52 28.67 16.64
N HIS A 293 29.15 28.03 15.63
CA HIS A 293 28.88 28.42 14.23
C HIS A 293 27.48 28.10 13.74
N TYR A 294 26.96 26.90 13.93
CA TYR A 294 25.63 26.57 13.37
C TYR A 294 24.52 27.35 14.07
N ASP A 295 24.50 27.36 15.40
CA ASP A 295 23.49 28.06 16.19
C ASP A 295 23.64 29.59 16.13
N ASN A 296 24.86 30.10 16.16
CA ASN A 296 25.11 31.53 16.05
C ASN A 296 24.84 32.02 14.61
N GLN A 297 25.17 31.23 13.60
CA GLN A 297 24.88 31.53 12.22
C GLN A 297 23.38 31.54 11.95
N LEU A 298 22.62 30.55 12.48
CA LEU A 298 21.17 30.49 12.41
C LEU A 298 20.53 31.69 13.13
N LEU A 299 20.95 31.98 14.36
CA LEU A 299 20.45 33.12 15.15
C LEU A 299 20.84 34.47 14.53
N GLN A 300 22.03 34.59 13.94
CA GLN A 300 22.46 35.79 13.21
C GLN A 300 21.65 35.95 11.93
N THR A 301 21.41 34.87 11.20
CA THR A 301 20.55 34.89 10.00
C THR A 301 19.16 35.37 10.34
N LEU A 302 18.54 34.86 11.40
CA LEU A 302 17.20 35.24 11.85
C LEU A 302 17.10 36.69 12.38
N LYS A 303 18.22 37.31 12.75
CA LYS A 303 18.26 38.72 13.21
C LYS A 303 18.31 39.71 12.04
N THR A 304 18.61 39.26 10.81
CA THR A 304 18.64 40.15 9.64
C THR A 304 17.23 40.68 9.33
N ASP A 305 17.14 41.90 8.84
CA ASP A 305 15.84 42.51 8.53
C ASP A 305 15.10 41.75 7.40
N LYS A 306 15.84 41.18 6.45
CA LYS A 306 15.29 40.32 5.42
C LYS A 306 14.66 39.06 6.01
N ALA A 307 15.31 38.42 7.00
CA ALA A 307 14.76 37.22 7.66
C ALA A 307 13.54 37.56 8.53
N LYS A 308 13.56 38.66 9.26
CA LYS A 308 12.39 39.14 10.05
C LYS A 308 11.19 39.44 9.15
N ALA A 309 11.43 39.98 7.95
CA ALA A 309 10.37 40.18 6.97
C ALA A 309 9.85 38.85 6.40
N LYS A 310 10.78 37.89 6.07
CA LYS A 310 10.45 36.60 5.46
C LYS A 310 9.71 35.66 6.43
N PHE A 311 10.17 35.56 7.69
CA PHE A 311 9.64 34.56 8.63
C PHE A 311 8.61 35.20 9.56
N PRO A 312 7.41 34.63 9.71
CA PRO A 312 6.46 35.01 10.76
C PRO A 312 7.07 34.91 12.18
N GLN A 313 6.58 35.68 13.12
CA GLN A 313 7.13 35.72 14.50
C GLN A 313 7.05 34.34 15.18
N ASP A 314 5.95 33.62 14.98
CA ASP A 314 5.74 32.31 15.56
C ASP A 314 6.76 31.28 15.04
N VAL A 315 7.11 31.36 13.76
CA VAL A 315 8.16 30.54 13.14
C VAL A 315 9.51 30.82 13.77
N ILE A 316 9.86 32.11 13.94
CA ILE A 316 11.12 32.53 14.57
C ILE A 316 11.18 31.99 16.00
N THR A 317 10.08 32.13 16.75
CA THR A 317 9.99 31.67 18.16
C THR A 317 10.16 30.15 18.25
N THR A 318 9.50 29.41 17.37
CA THR A 318 9.58 27.93 17.30
C THR A 318 11.01 27.47 16.96
N VAL A 319 11.66 28.07 15.97
CA VAL A 319 13.03 27.73 15.60
C VAL A 319 14.01 28.02 16.74
N ILE A 320 13.85 29.15 17.45
CA ILE A 320 14.68 29.49 18.63
C ILE A 320 14.47 28.49 19.76
N ASN A 321 13.23 28.08 20.03
CA ASN A 321 12.92 27.12 21.10
C ASN A 321 13.48 25.73 20.78
N GLU A 322 13.31 25.25 19.53
CA GLU A 322 13.88 23.97 19.11
C GLU A 322 15.42 23.99 19.08
N SER A 323 16.03 25.11 18.67
CA SER A 323 17.49 25.29 18.78
C SER A 323 17.99 25.22 20.22
N ARG A 324 17.25 25.83 21.17
CA ARG A 324 17.58 25.71 22.62
C ARG A 324 17.42 24.28 23.10
N ARG A 325 16.40 23.55 22.62
CA ARG A 325 16.17 22.14 22.96
C ARG A 325 17.31 21.26 22.50
N ILE A 326 17.78 21.44 21.25
CA ILE A 326 18.95 20.72 20.70
C ILE A 326 20.20 20.95 21.57
N LYS A 327 20.41 22.17 22.09
CA LYS A 327 21.57 22.45 22.97
C LYS A 327 21.61 21.61 24.24
N GLY A 328 20.44 21.25 24.77
CA GLY A 328 20.32 20.36 25.93
C GLY A 328 20.46 18.88 25.64
N MET A 329 20.50 18.48 24.36
CA MET A 329 20.59 17.09 23.94
C MET A 329 22.01 16.69 23.55
N MET A 330 22.33 15.39 23.67
CA MET A 330 23.56 14.85 23.09
C MET A 330 23.52 14.98 21.56
N SER A 331 24.56 15.50 20.94
CA SER A 331 24.64 15.73 19.48
C SER A 331 24.47 14.44 18.63
N THR A 332 24.67 13.27 19.24
CA THR A 332 24.52 11.96 18.63
C THR A 332 23.15 11.31 18.86
N SER A 333 22.25 11.95 19.62
CA SER A 333 20.93 11.36 19.88
C SER A 333 20.05 11.41 18.61
N PRO A 334 19.26 10.38 18.34
CA PRO A 334 18.28 10.38 17.24
C PRO A 334 17.34 11.59 17.31
N GLU A 335 16.95 12.00 18.51
CA GLU A 335 16.06 13.16 18.74
C GLU A 335 16.71 14.48 18.30
N SER A 336 18.04 14.64 18.51
CA SER A 336 18.76 15.83 18.03
C SER A 336 18.73 15.93 16.51
N ASN A 337 18.87 14.79 15.80
CA ASN A 337 18.80 14.75 14.33
C ASN A 337 17.40 15.05 13.83
N ILE A 338 16.34 14.56 14.51
CA ILE A 338 14.94 14.87 14.17
C ILE A 338 14.70 16.38 14.31
N SER A 339 15.12 16.97 15.42
CA SER A 339 14.94 18.42 15.66
C SER A 339 15.76 19.28 14.67
N LYS A 340 16.97 18.86 14.28
CA LYS A 340 17.75 19.54 13.23
C LYS A 340 17.05 19.49 11.89
N THR A 341 16.59 18.31 11.45
CA THR A 341 15.84 18.12 10.20
C THR A 341 14.56 18.94 10.18
N TYR A 342 13.91 19.08 11.34
CA TYR A 342 12.72 19.90 11.51
C TYR A 342 13.04 21.39 11.30
N ILE A 343 14.08 21.92 11.98
CA ILE A 343 14.55 23.29 11.78
C ILE A 343 14.91 23.54 10.33
N ASP A 344 15.70 22.65 9.70
CA ASP A 344 16.10 22.78 8.30
C ASP A 344 14.88 22.79 7.36
N THR A 345 13.86 22.00 7.68
CA THR A 345 12.62 21.99 6.90
C THR A 345 11.85 23.31 7.02
N ILE A 346 11.69 23.83 8.23
CA ILE A 346 11.03 25.12 8.49
C ILE A 346 11.78 26.27 7.80
N MET A 347 13.10 26.31 7.92
CA MET A 347 13.93 27.34 7.32
C MET A 347 13.95 27.31 5.78
N ALA A 348 13.77 26.12 5.21
CA ALA A 348 13.70 25.92 3.75
C ALA A 348 12.35 26.32 3.14
N LEU A 349 11.30 26.50 3.96
CA LEU A 349 9.99 26.95 3.48
C LEU A 349 10.02 28.42 3.11
N PRO A 350 9.31 28.81 2.04
CA PRO A 350 9.35 30.19 1.53
C PRO A 350 8.49 31.18 2.32
N TRP A 351 7.82 30.77 3.37
CA TRP A 351 6.89 31.56 4.22
C TRP A 351 6.26 32.77 3.49
N ARG A 352 6.76 33.98 3.65
CA ARG A 352 6.25 35.20 3.03
C ARG A 352 6.86 35.48 1.65
N GLN A 353 7.68 34.60 1.13
CA GLN A 353 8.32 34.80 -0.17
C GLN A 353 7.36 34.46 -1.32
N VAL A 354 7.09 35.42 -2.20
CA VAL A 354 6.17 35.30 -3.33
C VAL A 354 6.85 35.58 -4.65
N SER A 355 6.34 35.00 -5.73
CA SER A 355 6.67 35.43 -7.10
C SER A 355 5.76 36.59 -7.49
N LEU A 356 6.32 37.60 -8.21
CA LEU A 356 5.53 38.65 -8.79
C LEU A 356 4.73 38.12 -9.98
N ASP A 357 3.41 38.35 -9.96
CA ASP A 357 2.52 37.90 -11.01
C ASP A 357 2.53 38.82 -12.21
N HIS A 358 2.63 38.25 -13.41
CA HIS A 358 2.45 39.00 -14.66
C HIS A 358 0.96 39.04 -15.02
N LEU A 359 0.35 40.21 -14.83
CA LEU A 359 -1.11 40.34 -14.94
C LEU A 359 -1.53 40.96 -16.27
N ASN A 360 -0.94 40.50 -17.37
CA ASN A 360 -1.31 40.95 -18.71
C ASN A 360 -2.13 39.88 -19.42
N LEU A 361 -3.42 40.13 -19.61
CA LEU A 361 -4.33 39.20 -20.26
C LEU A 361 -3.98 38.93 -21.74
N GLU A 362 -3.51 39.93 -22.46
CA GLU A 362 -3.15 39.75 -23.86
C GLU A 362 -1.89 38.89 -24.02
N GLU A 363 -0.89 39.08 -23.17
CA GLU A 363 0.29 38.20 -23.13
C GLU A 363 -0.08 36.75 -22.76
N ALA A 364 -0.99 36.58 -21.84
CA ALA A 364 -1.51 35.27 -21.46
C ALA A 364 -2.24 34.58 -22.63
N LYS A 365 -3.07 35.32 -23.38
CA LYS A 365 -3.73 34.82 -24.61
C LYS A 365 -2.75 34.35 -25.64
N VAL A 366 -1.72 35.17 -25.92
CA VAL A 366 -0.67 34.84 -26.88
C VAL A 366 0.14 33.62 -26.44
N ALA A 367 0.53 33.57 -25.18
CA ALA A 367 1.32 32.45 -24.62
C ALA A 367 0.56 31.10 -24.66
N LEU A 368 -0.72 31.10 -24.29
CA LEU A 368 -1.58 29.90 -24.36
C LEU A 368 -1.85 29.49 -25.81
N SER A 369 -2.14 30.43 -26.69
CA SER A 369 -2.41 30.15 -28.12
C SER A 369 -1.18 29.62 -28.86
N LYS A 370 0.02 30.08 -28.49
CA LYS A 370 1.30 29.63 -29.08
C LYS A 370 1.64 28.18 -28.68
N LYS A 371 1.23 27.73 -27.45
CA LYS A 371 1.57 26.40 -26.93
C LYS A 371 0.49 25.34 -27.15
N HIS A 372 -0.74 25.73 -27.42
CA HIS A 372 -1.88 24.83 -27.59
C HIS A 372 -2.70 25.18 -28.83
N TYR A 373 -2.91 24.20 -29.70
CA TYR A 373 -3.76 24.36 -30.89
C TYR A 373 -5.22 23.99 -30.54
N GLY A 374 -6.19 24.71 -31.08
CA GLY A 374 -7.61 24.48 -30.82
C GLY A 374 -8.01 24.82 -29.40
N LEU A 375 -8.96 24.03 -28.85
CA LEU A 375 -9.50 24.13 -27.48
C LEU A 375 -10.04 25.54 -27.14
N ASN A 376 -10.71 26.21 -28.12
CA ASN A 376 -11.09 27.61 -27.99
C ASN A 376 -12.02 27.83 -26.79
N GLU A 377 -13.05 27.01 -26.61
CA GLU A 377 -13.96 27.09 -25.45
C GLU A 377 -13.24 26.99 -24.10
N VAL A 378 -12.30 26.04 -24.00
CA VAL A 378 -11.49 25.88 -22.78
C VAL A 378 -10.58 27.08 -22.55
N LYS A 379 -9.97 27.62 -23.64
CA LYS A 379 -9.14 28.84 -23.55
C LYS A 379 -9.96 30.04 -23.13
N ASP A 380 -11.16 30.22 -23.71
CA ASP A 380 -12.04 31.35 -23.37
C ASP A 380 -12.45 31.32 -21.91
N ARG A 381 -12.79 30.17 -21.38
CA ARG A 381 -13.06 29.99 -19.95
C ARG A 381 -11.85 30.26 -19.06
N ILE A 382 -10.67 29.79 -19.48
CA ILE A 382 -9.41 30.13 -18.78
C ILE A 382 -9.16 31.65 -18.83
N PHE A 383 -9.45 32.31 -19.93
CA PHE A 383 -9.28 33.77 -20.05
C PHE A 383 -10.30 34.52 -19.19
N GLU A 384 -11.55 34.11 -19.13
CA GLU A 384 -12.56 34.64 -18.21
C GLU A 384 -12.10 34.51 -16.74
N TYR A 385 -11.57 33.34 -16.39
CA TYR A 385 -11.04 33.08 -15.06
C TYR A 385 -9.83 33.99 -14.74
N LEU A 386 -8.87 34.09 -15.66
CA LEU A 386 -7.72 34.97 -15.52
C LEU A 386 -8.11 36.47 -15.48
N ALA A 387 -9.08 36.87 -16.28
CA ALA A 387 -9.59 38.27 -16.28
C ALA A 387 -10.22 38.62 -14.92
N THR A 388 -11.00 37.69 -14.34
CA THR A 388 -11.56 37.85 -12.98
C THR A 388 -10.47 37.98 -11.92
N LEU A 389 -9.43 37.14 -12.02
CA LEU A 389 -8.25 37.21 -11.16
C LEU A 389 -7.52 38.54 -11.23
N ILE A 390 -7.28 39.00 -12.46
CA ILE A 390 -6.58 40.29 -12.74
C ILE A 390 -7.41 41.45 -12.16
N ASN A 391 -8.72 41.48 -12.43
CA ASN A 391 -9.61 42.52 -11.94
C ASN A 391 -9.66 42.57 -10.40
N ARG A 392 -9.76 41.43 -9.74
CA ARG A 392 -9.70 41.37 -8.26
C ARG A 392 -8.40 41.95 -7.73
N LYS A 393 -7.28 41.56 -8.31
CA LYS A 393 -5.97 42.02 -7.85
C LYS A 393 -5.76 43.51 -8.10
N GLN A 394 -6.16 44.04 -9.27
CA GLN A 394 -6.07 45.47 -9.56
C GLN A 394 -6.93 46.31 -8.62
N LYS A 395 -8.15 45.89 -8.30
CA LYS A 395 -9.00 46.58 -7.31
C LYS A 395 -8.34 46.57 -5.92
N PHE A 396 -7.74 45.48 -5.55
CA PHE A 396 -7.08 45.34 -4.24
C PHE A 396 -5.80 46.20 -4.13
N GLU A 397 -5.01 46.29 -5.21
CA GLU A 397 -3.83 47.15 -5.26
C GLU A 397 -4.18 48.65 -5.25
N ASN A 398 -5.35 49.00 -5.77
CA ASN A 398 -5.85 50.37 -5.76
C ASN A 398 -6.46 50.83 -4.42
N GLU A 399 -6.93 49.86 -3.60
CA GLU A 399 -7.56 50.13 -2.29
C GLU A 399 -6.58 50.13 -1.10
N LYS A 400 -5.33 49.71 -1.30
CA LYS A 400 -4.30 49.69 -0.24
C LYS A 400 -3.03 50.43 -0.67
N ASP A 401 -2.49 51.19 0.29
CA ASP A 401 -1.14 51.72 0.20
C ASP A 401 -0.16 50.61 -0.22
N SER A 402 0.52 50.80 -1.35
CA SER A 402 1.36 49.87 -2.11
C SER A 402 2.65 49.40 -1.39
N ASN A 403 2.73 49.47 -0.07
CA ASN A 403 3.96 49.24 0.73
C ASN A 403 4.10 47.84 1.38
N ASN A 404 3.29 46.86 0.98
CA ASN A 404 3.34 45.54 1.62
C ASN A 404 4.42 44.60 1.04
N LEU A 405 4.93 44.89 -0.15
CA LEU A 405 6.02 44.15 -0.76
C LEU A 405 7.37 44.77 -0.39
N SER A 406 8.26 43.97 0.18
CA SER A 406 9.61 44.36 0.54
C SER A 406 10.64 43.42 -0.07
N PHE A 407 11.92 43.84 -0.11
CA PHE A 407 13.05 43.04 -0.60
C PHE A 407 12.79 42.39 -1.97
N VAL A 408 12.41 43.22 -2.96
CA VAL A 408 12.18 42.77 -4.34
C VAL A 408 13.53 42.43 -4.99
N GLU A 409 13.71 41.17 -5.37
CA GLU A 409 14.91 40.68 -6.08
C GLU A 409 14.48 39.91 -7.34
N GLY A 410 14.61 40.53 -8.51
CA GLY A 410 14.15 39.99 -9.78
C GLY A 410 12.63 39.75 -9.75
N ASN A 411 12.20 38.53 -9.92
CA ASN A 411 10.77 38.14 -9.87
C ASN A 411 10.29 37.64 -8.49
N LEU A 412 11.06 37.89 -7.44
CA LEU A 412 10.73 37.48 -6.08
C LEU A 412 10.58 38.71 -5.17
N ALA A 413 9.62 38.66 -4.24
CA ALA A 413 9.38 39.66 -3.23
C ALA A 413 8.95 39.02 -1.91
N ILE A 414 9.01 39.78 -0.83
CA ILE A 414 8.48 39.38 0.49
C ILE A 414 7.18 40.13 0.72
N ASP A 415 6.07 39.40 0.88
CA ASP A 415 4.75 39.94 1.19
C ASP A 415 4.47 39.85 2.71
N SER A 416 4.45 41.01 3.37
CA SER A 416 4.20 41.09 4.82
C SER A 416 2.75 40.79 5.22
N ASN A 417 1.80 40.76 4.28
CA ASN A 417 0.39 40.45 4.55
C ASN A 417 0.15 38.96 4.74
N LEU A 418 0.98 38.10 4.16
CA LEU A 418 0.90 36.65 4.38
C LEU A 418 1.21 36.34 5.85
N PHE A 419 0.49 35.38 6.40
CA PHE A 419 0.60 34.98 7.83
C PHE A 419 0.29 36.13 8.82
N SER A 420 -0.55 37.11 8.42
CA SER A 420 -0.99 38.19 9.28
C SER A 420 -2.31 37.81 9.95
N THR A 421 -2.38 38.02 11.26
CA THR A 421 -3.59 37.81 12.10
C THR A 421 -4.66 38.88 11.91
N LYS A 422 -4.40 39.93 11.14
CA LYS A 422 -5.35 41.06 10.94
C LYS A 422 -6.46 40.62 9.98
N LYS A 423 -7.72 40.73 10.41
CA LYS A 423 -8.98 40.38 9.71
C LYS A 423 -9.22 41.09 8.37
N ASN A 424 -8.35 41.96 7.90
CA ASN A 424 -8.61 42.83 6.74
C ASN A 424 -8.23 42.26 5.37
N ASN A 425 -8.00 40.96 5.23
CA ASN A 425 -7.48 40.38 3.99
C ASN A 425 -8.48 39.51 3.21
N GLU A 426 -9.79 39.72 3.38
CA GLU A 426 -10.80 38.92 2.67
C GLU A 426 -10.77 39.08 1.12
N LEU A 427 -10.25 40.18 0.62
CA LEU A 427 -10.19 40.44 -0.83
C LEU A 427 -8.99 39.82 -1.57
N ASN A 428 -7.97 39.35 -0.85
CA ASN A 428 -6.73 38.83 -1.45
C ASN A 428 -6.71 37.30 -1.69
N ASN A 429 -7.82 36.62 -1.38
CA ASN A 429 -7.85 35.16 -1.47
C ASN A 429 -8.08 34.70 -2.92
N TYR A 430 -7.03 34.20 -3.59
CA TYR A 430 -7.18 33.41 -4.84
C TYR A 430 -8.13 32.21 -4.62
N SER A 431 -8.16 31.71 -3.42
CA SER A 431 -8.95 30.59 -3.01
C SER A 431 -10.49 30.82 -3.00
N GLN A 432 -10.95 32.07 -3.09
CA GLN A 432 -12.40 32.37 -3.24
C GLN A 432 -12.95 32.07 -4.64
N MET A 433 -12.11 31.70 -5.58
CA MET A 433 -12.53 31.27 -6.91
C MET A 433 -12.65 29.74 -6.94
N PRO A 434 -13.62 29.17 -7.66
CA PRO A 434 -13.69 27.73 -7.85
C PRO A 434 -12.41 27.20 -8.48
N ILE A 435 -12.03 25.99 -8.13
CA ILE A 435 -10.79 25.37 -8.61
C ILE A 435 -10.99 24.91 -10.04
N LEU A 436 -10.17 25.43 -10.94
CA LEU A 436 -10.20 25.07 -12.33
C LEU A 436 -9.83 23.59 -12.50
N THR A 437 -10.77 22.76 -12.92
CA THR A 437 -10.56 21.33 -13.08
C THR A 437 -10.69 20.90 -14.53
N LEU A 438 -9.57 20.47 -15.10
CA LEU A 438 -9.47 20.01 -16.49
C LEU A 438 -9.86 18.53 -16.57
N VAL A 439 -11.02 18.21 -17.15
CA VAL A 439 -11.52 16.84 -17.26
C VAL A 439 -11.47 16.37 -18.71
N GLY A 440 -11.09 15.15 -18.95
CA GLY A 440 -11.10 14.56 -20.29
C GLY A 440 -10.13 13.41 -20.48
N PRO A 441 -10.11 12.80 -21.66
CA PRO A 441 -9.31 11.61 -21.92
C PRO A 441 -7.81 11.86 -21.76
N PRO A 442 -7.03 10.80 -21.56
CA PRO A 442 -5.58 10.92 -21.43
C PRO A 442 -4.93 11.42 -22.74
N GLY A 443 -3.94 12.30 -22.61
CA GLY A 443 -3.20 12.82 -23.76
C GLY A 443 -3.82 14.03 -24.45
N THR A 444 -4.87 14.65 -23.89
CA THR A 444 -5.50 15.87 -24.39
C THR A 444 -4.79 17.17 -23.96
N GLY A 445 -3.68 17.04 -23.22
CA GLY A 445 -2.87 18.23 -22.88
C GLY A 445 -3.20 18.88 -21.54
N LYS A 446 -4.03 18.27 -20.67
CA LYS A 446 -4.44 18.83 -19.36
C LYS A 446 -3.26 19.39 -18.54
N THR A 447 -2.26 18.57 -18.28
CA THR A 447 -1.05 18.98 -17.51
C THR A 447 -0.25 20.09 -18.22
N SER A 448 -0.22 20.06 -19.55
CA SER A 448 0.48 21.06 -20.35
C SER A 448 -0.23 22.41 -20.31
N ILE A 449 -1.58 22.41 -20.36
CA ILE A 449 -2.41 23.61 -20.21
C ILE A 449 -2.18 24.25 -18.85
N ALA A 450 -2.24 23.47 -17.76
CA ALA A 450 -1.99 23.97 -16.41
C ALA A 450 -0.59 24.62 -16.26
N LYS A 451 0.43 23.99 -16.85
CA LYS A 451 1.77 24.57 -16.89
C LYS A 451 1.80 25.88 -17.70
N SER A 452 1.10 25.92 -18.83
CA SER A 452 1.04 27.14 -19.66
C SER A 452 0.28 28.28 -18.97
N ILE A 453 -0.72 27.98 -18.15
CA ILE A 453 -1.39 28.96 -17.28
C ILE A 453 -0.37 29.54 -16.28
N ALA A 454 0.40 28.68 -15.59
CA ALA A 454 1.43 29.14 -14.65
C ALA A 454 2.47 30.03 -15.33
N ASP A 455 2.98 29.61 -16.50
CA ASP A 455 3.95 30.39 -17.28
C ASP A 455 3.37 31.74 -17.72
N ALA A 456 2.09 31.78 -18.10
CA ALA A 456 1.43 32.99 -18.60
C ALA A 456 1.24 34.05 -17.50
N ILE A 457 1.02 33.63 -16.24
CA ILE A 457 0.86 34.54 -15.10
C ILE A 457 2.14 34.70 -14.27
N GLY A 458 3.25 34.09 -14.68
CA GLY A 458 4.55 34.20 -14.00
C GLY A 458 4.68 33.41 -12.72
N LYS A 459 3.74 32.48 -12.42
CA LYS A 459 3.77 31.66 -11.22
C LYS A 459 4.70 30.46 -11.34
N LYS A 460 5.32 30.07 -10.23
CA LYS A 460 6.08 28.82 -10.16
C LYS A 460 5.10 27.63 -10.22
N PHE A 461 5.41 26.66 -11.07
CA PHE A 461 4.59 25.49 -11.31
C PHE A 461 5.11 24.28 -10.55
N VAL A 462 4.25 23.63 -9.78
CA VAL A 462 4.54 22.34 -9.15
C VAL A 462 3.37 21.39 -9.38
N LYS A 463 3.70 20.12 -9.63
CA LYS A 463 2.72 19.06 -9.83
C LYS A 463 2.74 18.11 -8.63
N ILE A 464 1.57 17.79 -8.12
CA ILE A 464 1.31 16.74 -7.12
C ILE A 464 0.44 15.67 -7.81
N SER A 465 0.86 14.42 -7.78
CA SER A 465 0.03 13.30 -8.21
C SER A 465 -0.79 12.80 -7.02
N LEU A 466 -2.11 12.82 -7.18
CA LEU A 466 -3.06 12.31 -6.20
C LEU A 466 -3.53 10.88 -6.52
N GLY A 467 -3.18 10.37 -7.71
CA GLY A 467 -3.52 9.02 -8.13
C GLY A 467 -2.89 7.96 -7.23
N GLY A 468 -3.73 7.13 -6.62
CA GLY A 468 -3.30 6.05 -5.73
C GLY A 468 -3.07 6.44 -4.28
N LEU A 469 -3.37 7.68 -3.89
CA LEU A 469 -3.36 8.10 -2.49
C LEU A 469 -4.51 7.44 -1.73
N ARG A 470 -4.19 6.88 -0.57
CA ARG A 470 -5.14 6.20 0.31
C ARG A 470 -5.06 6.68 1.76
N ASP A 471 -4.00 7.37 2.12
CA ASP A 471 -3.72 7.83 3.49
C ASP A 471 -3.77 9.36 3.54
N GLU A 472 -4.55 9.89 4.47
CA GLU A 472 -4.65 11.32 4.76
C GLU A 472 -3.29 11.93 5.13
N SER A 473 -2.44 11.15 5.79
CA SER A 473 -1.10 11.60 6.20
C SER A 473 -0.17 11.94 5.02
N GLU A 474 -0.44 11.45 3.83
CA GLU A 474 0.31 11.87 2.64
C GLU A 474 0.03 13.34 2.28
N ILE A 475 -1.16 13.87 2.62
CA ILE A 475 -1.54 15.26 2.38
C ILE A 475 -1.14 16.14 3.55
N ARG A 476 -1.51 15.73 4.78
CA ARG A 476 -1.29 16.49 6.03
C ARG A 476 0.06 16.21 6.71
N GLY A 477 0.86 15.24 6.20
CA GLY A 477 2.12 14.87 6.82
C GLY A 477 1.99 13.92 8.02
N HIS A 478 3.09 13.32 8.42
CA HIS A 478 3.18 12.43 9.57
C HIS A 478 3.68 13.22 10.79
N ARG A 479 3.19 12.88 11.98
CA ARG A 479 3.71 13.49 13.22
C ARG A 479 5.20 13.22 13.33
N ARG A 480 5.98 14.26 13.65
CA ARG A 480 7.46 14.23 13.73
C ARG A 480 8.06 13.20 14.69
N THR A 481 7.23 12.68 15.61
CA THR A 481 7.65 11.64 16.58
C THR A 481 7.87 10.26 15.94
N TYR A 482 7.38 10.04 14.73
CA TYR A 482 7.56 8.78 14.02
C TYR A 482 8.90 8.76 13.26
N VAL A 483 9.55 7.60 13.26
CA VAL A 483 10.79 7.41 12.48
C VAL A 483 10.47 7.50 10.99
N GLY A 484 11.18 8.38 10.28
CA GLY A 484 10.92 8.61 8.86
C GLY A 484 9.78 9.57 8.54
N ALA A 485 9.26 10.31 9.55
CA ALA A 485 8.22 11.31 9.33
C ALA A 485 8.66 12.38 8.32
N LEU A 486 7.74 12.73 7.42
CA LEU A 486 7.93 13.76 6.39
C LEU A 486 6.72 14.70 6.40
N PRO A 487 6.92 15.97 6.00
CA PRO A 487 5.80 16.88 5.73
C PRO A 487 4.88 16.33 4.64
N GLY A 488 3.62 16.75 4.65
CA GLY A 488 2.66 16.41 3.62
C GLY A 488 3.04 16.92 2.23
N LYS A 489 2.46 16.32 1.20
CA LYS A 489 2.75 16.65 -0.21
C LYS A 489 2.52 18.11 -0.55
N ILE A 490 1.57 18.78 0.10
CA ILE A 490 1.30 20.22 -0.09
C ILE A 490 2.50 21.06 0.37
N ILE A 491 2.97 20.84 1.58
CA ILE A 491 4.14 21.54 2.13
C ILE A 491 5.41 21.20 1.36
N GLN A 492 5.58 19.96 0.95
CA GLN A 492 6.71 19.57 0.07
C GLN A 492 6.67 20.28 -1.28
N ALA A 493 5.48 20.44 -1.87
CA ALA A 493 5.32 21.19 -3.14
C ALA A 493 5.66 22.66 -2.98
N ILE A 494 5.25 23.31 -1.89
CA ILE A 494 5.59 24.68 -1.58
C ILE A 494 7.10 24.84 -1.37
N LYS A 495 7.72 23.94 -0.61
CA LYS A 495 9.18 23.89 -0.43
C LYS A 495 9.90 23.80 -1.78
N LYS A 496 9.42 22.90 -2.67
CA LYS A 496 9.97 22.73 -4.02
C LYS A 496 9.76 23.96 -4.92
N ALA A 497 8.63 24.63 -4.79
CA ALA A 497 8.33 25.86 -5.55
C ALA A 497 9.25 27.01 -5.15
N GLY A 498 9.66 27.08 -3.87
CA GLY A 498 10.44 28.16 -3.30
C GLY A 498 9.68 29.49 -3.16
N VAL A 499 8.36 29.46 -3.33
CA VAL A 499 7.45 30.61 -3.17
C VAL A 499 6.15 30.14 -2.50
N SER A 500 5.48 31.06 -1.76
CA SER A 500 4.21 30.78 -1.08
C SER A 500 2.97 30.97 -1.97
N ASN A 501 3.13 31.47 -3.19
CA ASN A 501 2.05 31.69 -4.14
C ASN A 501 2.20 30.87 -5.44
N PRO A 502 2.64 29.60 -5.41
CA PRO A 502 2.80 28.80 -6.62
C PRO A 502 1.46 28.47 -7.27
N LEU A 503 1.51 28.00 -8.53
CA LEU A 503 0.42 27.19 -9.09
C LEU A 503 0.72 25.72 -8.81
N ILE A 504 -0.15 25.07 -8.05
CA ILE A 504 -0.07 23.65 -7.74
C ILE A 504 -1.09 22.90 -8.60
N LEU A 505 -0.57 22.00 -9.43
CA LEU A 505 -1.40 21.08 -10.20
C LEU A 505 -1.68 19.81 -9.38
N LEU A 506 -2.94 19.55 -9.11
CA LEU A 506 -3.46 18.33 -8.49
C LEU A 506 -3.83 17.35 -9.59
N ASP A 507 -2.94 16.42 -9.90
CA ASP A 507 -3.10 15.52 -11.04
C ASP A 507 -3.83 14.24 -10.62
N GLU A 508 -4.81 13.80 -11.42
CA GLU A 508 -5.59 12.58 -11.24
C GLU A 508 -6.43 12.56 -9.94
N ILE A 509 -7.23 13.63 -9.69
CA ILE A 509 -8.12 13.71 -8.51
C ILE A 509 -9.23 12.64 -8.54
N ASP A 510 -9.58 12.12 -9.72
CA ASP A 510 -10.52 11.04 -9.96
C ASP A 510 -10.02 9.67 -9.49
N LYS A 511 -8.75 9.56 -9.10
CA LYS A 511 -8.14 8.30 -8.66
C LYS A 511 -7.79 8.26 -7.17
N MET A 512 -8.32 9.20 -6.41
CA MET A 512 -8.27 9.13 -4.96
C MET A 512 -9.29 8.10 -4.48
N SER A 513 -8.90 7.27 -3.53
CA SER A 513 -9.80 6.29 -2.90
C SER A 513 -9.70 6.39 -1.39
N SER A 514 -10.85 6.35 -0.72
CA SER A 514 -10.90 6.17 0.73
C SER A 514 -10.59 4.72 1.10
N ASP A 515 -9.82 4.52 2.18
CA ASP A 515 -9.51 3.20 2.74
C ASP A 515 -9.63 3.27 4.27
N PHE A 516 -9.52 2.15 4.96
CA PHE A 516 -9.53 2.07 6.43
C PHE A 516 -8.50 2.97 7.13
N LYS A 517 -7.52 3.52 6.40
CA LYS A 517 -6.46 4.40 6.90
C LYS A 517 -6.76 5.90 6.84
N GLY A 518 -7.92 6.28 6.33
CA GLY A 518 -8.33 7.68 6.25
C GLY A 518 -8.99 8.04 4.92
N ASP A 519 -9.46 9.28 4.84
CA ASP A 519 -10.09 9.84 3.65
C ASP A 519 -9.26 11.01 3.10
N PRO A 520 -8.42 10.79 2.07
CA PRO A 520 -7.64 11.86 1.46
C PRO A 520 -8.50 12.97 0.86
N ALA A 521 -9.76 12.69 0.47
CA ALA A 521 -10.66 13.70 -0.08
C ALA A 521 -11.05 14.71 1.00
N SER A 522 -11.30 14.27 2.24
CA SER A 522 -11.57 15.16 3.37
C SER A 522 -10.36 16.04 3.70
N ALA A 523 -9.13 15.51 3.65
CA ALA A 523 -7.92 16.33 3.84
C ALA A 523 -7.75 17.37 2.72
N MET A 524 -8.12 17.02 1.49
CA MET A 524 -8.10 17.95 0.37
C MET A 524 -9.15 19.06 0.49
N LEU A 525 -10.30 18.80 1.12
CA LEU A 525 -11.28 19.86 1.38
C LEU A 525 -10.68 20.99 2.21
N GLU A 526 -9.94 20.67 3.27
CA GLU A 526 -9.26 21.70 4.11
C GLU A 526 -8.25 22.53 3.30
N VAL A 527 -7.52 21.88 2.39
CA VAL A 527 -6.56 22.55 1.49
C VAL A 527 -7.25 23.47 0.50
N LEU A 528 -8.41 23.06 0.00
CA LEU A 528 -9.11 23.70 -1.09
C LEU A 528 -10.19 24.68 -0.64
N ASP A 529 -10.65 24.59 0.61
CA ASP A 529 -11.64 25.48 1.17
C ASP A 529 -11.03 26.86 1.47
N PRO A 530 -11.55 27.94 0.89
CA PRO A 530 -11.05 29.30 1.13
C PRO A 530 -11.09 29.77 2.57
N GLU A 531 -12.01 29.24 3.37
CA GLU A 531 -12.17 29.62 4.78
C GLU A 531 -11.15 28.91 5.68
N GLN A 532 -10.72 27.70 5.28
CA GLN A 532 -9.84 26.84 6.07
C GLN A 532 -8.38 26.90 5.62
N ASN A 533 -8.11 27.03 4.33
CA ASN A 533 -6.78 26.89 3.75
C ASN A 533 -5.77 27.95 4.24
N LYS A 534 -6.25 29.08 4.76
CA LYS A 534 -5.41 30.10 5.41
C LYS A 534 -4.75 29.58 6.69
N PHE A 535 -5.38 28.63 7.36
CA PHE A 535 -4.96 28.04 8.62
C PHE A 535 -4.59 26.55 8.45
N PHE A 536 -4.15 26.18 7.25
CA PHE A 536 -3.79 24.79 6.98
C PHE A 536 -2.68 24.31 7.89
N GLN A 537 -2.95 23.22 8.63
CA GLN A 537 -1.99 22.65 9.58
C GLN A 537 -1.44 21.32 9.10
N ASP A 538 -0.15 21.30 8.80
CA ASP A 538 0.59 20.07 8.52
C ASP A 538 1.03 19.41 9.84
N HIS A 539 0.81 18.11 10.00
CA HIS A 539 1.13 17.36 11.23
C HIS A 539 2.63 17.29 11.53
N TYR A 540 3.48 17.39 10.50
CA TYR A 540 4.93 17.44 10.70
C TYR A 540 5.39 18.81 11.16
N LEU A 541 4.84 19.87 10.57
CA LEU A 541 5.19 21.24 10.94
C LEU A 541 4.62 21.63 12.30
N GLU A 542 3.45 21.11 12.67
CA GLU A 542 2.69 21.50 13.87
C GLU A 542 2.46 23.03 13.96
N MET A 543 2.44 23.68 12.79
CA MET A 543 2.25 25.12 12.62
C MET A 543 1.30 25.36 11.45
N GLU A 544 0.55 26.44 11.53
CA GLU A 544 -0.31 26.90 10.44
C GLU A 544 0.51 27.42 9.27
N TYR A 545 0.11 27.03 8.05
CA TYR A 545 0.69 27.53 6.81
C TYR A 545 -0.41 28.14 5.95
N ASP A 546 -0.25 29.41 5.57
CA ASP A 546 -1.21 30.17 4.79
C ASP A 546 -1.14 29.77 3.28
N LEU A 547 -2.17 29.03 2.82
CA LEU A 547 -2.32 28.60 1.44
C LEU A 547 -3.20 29.53 0.60
N SER A 548 -3.68 30.66 1.14
CA SER A 548 -4.66 31.55 0.49
C SER A 548 -4.19 32.15 -0.83
N GLN A 549 -2.88 32.21 -1.05
CA GLN A 549 -2.27 32.74 -2.29
C GLN A 549 -1.84 31.64 -3.26
N VAL A 550 -2.03 30.38 -2.88
CA VAL A 550 -1.75 29.24 -3.77
C VAL A 550 -2.87 29.11 -4.80
N MET A 551 -2.52 29.03 -6.06
CA MET A 551 -3.47 28.73 -7.12
C MET A 551 -3.51 27.22 -7.35
N PHE A 552 -4.67 26.60 -7.11
CA PHE A 552 -4.87 25.18 -7.40
C PHE A 552 -5.53 25.00 -8.76
N VAL A 553 -5.00 24.06 -9.53
CA VAL A 553 -5.62 23.56 -10.76
C VAL A 553 -5.67 22.05 -10.65
N ALA A 554 -6.77 21.43 -11.01
CA ALA A 554 -6.91 19.98 -10.92
C ALA A 554 -7.04 19.33 -12.31
N THR A 555 -6.73 18.03 -12.38
CA THR A 555 -7.03 17.21 -13.56
C THR A 555 -7.75 15.95 -13.18
N ALA A 556 -8.68 15.52 -14.03
CA ALA A 556 -9.38 14.25 -13.93
C ALA A 556 -9.54 13.62 -15.30
N ASN A 557 -9.78 12.32 -15.36
CA ASN A 557 -10.12 11.65 -16.61
C ASN A 557 -11.64 11.48 -16.74
N TYR A 558 -12.33 11.20 -15.63
CA TYR A 558 -13.78 11.02 -15.59
C TYR A 558 -14.40 11.88 -14.49
N ILE A 559 -15.52 12.51 -14.81
CA ILE A 559 -16.30 13.33 -13.84
C ILE A 559 -16.91 12.43 -12.76
N SER A 560 -17.43 11.26 -13.16
CA SER A 560 -18.09 10.30 -12.27
C SER A 560 -17.20 9.78 -11.15
N ASP A 561 -15.88 9.81 -11.34
CA ASP A 561 -14.92 9.23 -10.41
C ASP A 561 -14.32 10.30 -9.47
N ILE A 562 -14.69 11.58 -9.65
CA ILE A 562 -14.29 12.65 -8.74
C ILE A 562 -15.09 12.48 -7.43
N PRO A 563 -14.44 12.50 -6.27
CA PRO A 563 -15.15 12.46 -4.99
C PRO A 563 -16.23 13.55 -4.92
N GLU A 564 -17.45 13.16 -4.54
CA GLU A 564 -18.62 14.06 -4.50
C GLU A 564 -18.37 15.31 -3.64
N ALA A 565 -17.65 15.15 -2.54
CA ALA A 565 -17.28 16.25 -1.65
C ALA A 565 -16.44 17.36 -2.34
N LEU A 566 -15.71 17.02 -3.42
CA LEU A 566 -14.90 17.97 -4.17
C LEU A 566 -15.65 18.63 -5.33
N ILE A 567 -16.73 18.03 -5.82
CA ILE A 567 -17.47 18.51 -7.00
C ILE A 567 -17.99 19.94 -6.79
N ASP A 568 -18.49 20.26 -5.60
CA ASP A 568 -19.02 21.59 -5.26
C ASP A 568 -17.93 22.69 -5.20
N ARG A 569 -16.66 22.31 -5.18
CA ARG A 569 -15.51 23.24 -5.07
C ARG A 569 -14.79 23.46 -6.39
N VAL A 570 -15.16 22.73 -7.44
CA VAL A 570 -14.46 22.72 -8.71
C VAL A 570 -15.29 23.32 -9.84
N GLU A 571 -14.64 24.07 -10.72
CA GLU A 571 -15.19 24.45 -12.00
C GLU A 571 -14.68 23.49 -13.08
N LEU A 572 -15.60 22.71 -13.65
CA LEU A 572 -15.27 21.65 -14.60
C LEU A 572 -15.08 22.22 -16.00
N LEU A 573 -13.92 22.02 -16.58
CA LEU A 573 -13.61 22.30 -17.97
C LEU A 573 -13.36 21.00 -18.73
N GLU A 574 -14.28 20.65 -19.61
CA GLU A 574 -14.19 19.43 -20.39
C GLU A 574 -13.27 19.59 -21.61
N LEU A 575 -12.21 18.80 -21.64
CA LEU A 575 -11.34 18.66 -22.80
C LEU A 575 -11.80 17.47 -23.64
N SER A 576 -12.37 17.75 -24.78
CA SER A 576 -12.77 16.72 -25.72
C SER A 576 -11.57 16.06 -26.44
N SER A 577 -11.86 14.93 -27.07
CA SER A 577 -10.93 14.26 -27.97
C SER A 577 -10.54 15.16 -29.15
N TYR A 578 -9.28 15.09 -29.56
CA TYR A 578 -8.83 15.80 -30.76
C TYR A 578 -9.40 15.18 -32.03
N THR A 579 -9.83 16.03 -32.95
CA THR A 579 -10.16 15.61 -34.29
C THR A 579 -8.90 15.18 -35.05
N PHE A 580 -9.11 14.53 -36.17
CA PHE A 580 -8.03 14.11 -37.03
C PHE A 580 -7.18 15.28 -37.57
N LEU A 581 -7.82 16.36 -37.99
CA LEU A 581 -7.14 17.57 -38.47
C LEU A 581 -6.39 18.29 -37.35
N GLU A 582 -7.01 18.40 -36.16
CA GLU A 582 -6.33 18.97 -35.00
C GLU A 582 -5.06 18.18 -34.66
N LYS A 583 -5.09 16.85 -34.74
CA LYS A 583 -3.89 16.03 -34.51
C LYS A 583 -2.79 16.30 -35.52
N ILE A 584 -3.12 16.51 -36.82
CA ILE A 584 -2.14 16.87 -37.84
C ILE A 584 -1.49 18.21 -37.53
N GLU A 585 -2.30 19.20 -37.18
CA GLU A 585 -1.78 20.55 -36.88
C GLU A 585 -0.96 20.53 -35.56
N ILE A 586 -1.39 19.78 -34.54
CA ILE A 586 -0.61 19.58 -33.29
C ILE A 586 0.73 18.90 -33.59
N VAL A 587 0.77 17.91 -34.49
CA VAL A 587 2.04 17.30 -34.92
C VAL A 587 2.97 18.31 -35.51
N LYS A 588 2.50 19.10 -36.47
CA LYS A 588 3.33 20.07 -37.19
C LYS A 588 3.87 21.17 -36.30
N HIS A 589 2.99 21.79 -35.53
CA HIS A 589 3.31 23.00 -34.79
C HIS A 589 3.90 22.75 -33.41
N HIS A 590 3.65 21.58 -32.80
CA HIS A 590 4.05 21.29 -31.42
C HIS A 590 4.88 20.01 -31.27
N LEU A 591 4.36 18.85 -31.71
CA LEU A 591 5.02 17.59 -31.39
C LEU A 591 6.31 17.38 -32.19
N LEU A 592 6.29 17.61 -33.47
CA LEU A 592 7.46 17.40 -34.34
C LEU A 592 8.64 18.32 -33.97
N PRO A 593 8.45 19.66 -33.81
CA PRO A 593 9.52 20.53 -33.31
C PRO A 593 10.06 20.12 -31.93
N GLN A 594 9.16 19.67 -31.01
CA GLN A 594 9.54 19.21 -29.68
C GLN A 594 10.38 17.93 -29.79
N VAL A 595 9.94 16.94 -30.58
CA VAL A 595 10.65 15.66 -30.74
C VAL A 595 12.02 15.86 -31.38
N ILE A 596 12.10 16.74 -32.35
CA ILE A 596 13.39 17.13 -33.03
C ILE A 596 14.33 17.73 -31.99
N SER A 597 13.86 18.69 -31.20
CA SER A 597 14.66 19.35 -30.17
C SER A 597 15.09 18.43 -29.05
N GLU A 598 14.16 17.60 -28.53
CA GLU A 598 14.43 16.62 -27.44
C GLU A 598 15.45 15.55 -27.85
N ASN A 599 15.51 15.20 -29.15
CA ASN A 599 16.44 14.19 -29.66
C ASN A 599 17.68 14.81 -30.35
N LEU A 600 17.86 16.15 -30.28
CA LEU A 600 18.99 16.88 -30.90
C LEU A 600 19.17 16.57 -32.40
N LEU A 601 18.05 16.42 -33.13
CA LEU A 601 18.05 16.18 -34.56
C LEU A 601 18.01 17.51 -35.31
N ASP A 602 18.63 17.55 -36.49
CA ASP A 602 18.42 18.64 -37.44
C ASP A 602 17.06 18.52 -38.10
N LYS A 603 16.38 19.66 -38.33
CA LYS A 603 15.07 19.69 -38.99
C LYS A 603 15.09 19.06 -40.40
N LYS A 604 16.23 19.05 -41.09
CA LYS A 604 16.39 18.43 -42.41
C LYS A 604 16.31 16.89 -42.34
N HIS A 605 16.69 16.25 -41.21
CA HIS A 605 16.70 14.82 -41.08
C HIS A 605 15.34 14.22 -40.67
N PHE A 606 14.35 15.05 -40.31
CA PHE A 606 13.01 14.58 -39.96
C PHE A 606 11.95 15.45 -40.60
N LYS A 607 11.82 15.34 -41.95
CA LYS A 607 10.73 15.99 -42.69
C LYS A 607 9.59 14.99 -42.93
N ILE A 608 8.36 15.41 -42.66
CA ILE A 608 7.16 14.58 -42.79
C ILE A 608 6.03 15.40 -43.42
N ASN A 609 5.30 14.83 -44.36
CA ASN A 609 4.16 15.46 -45.01
C ASN A 609 2.84 15.10 -44.32
N ASN A 610 1.75 15.82 -44.68
CA ASN A 610 0.43 15.63 -44.07
C ASN A 610 -0.13 14.21 -44.31
N LYS A 611 0.09 13.63 -45.50
CA LYS A 611 -0.39 12.28 -45.83
C LYS A 611 0.29 11.24 -44.94
N THR A 612 1.57 11.38 -44.71
CA THR A 612 2.32 10.46 -43.84
C THR A 612 1.94 10.65 -42.38
N ILE A 613 1.66 11.89 -41.92
CA ILE A 613 1.11 12.12 -40.56
C ILE A 613 -0.26 11.41 -40.45
N GLU A 614 -1.10 11.57 -41.47
CA GLU A 614 -2.40 10.88 -41.54
C GLU A 614 -2.25 9.36 -41.45
N PHE A 615 -1.34 8.79 -42.24
CA PHE A 615 -1.03 7.38 -42.23
C PHE A 615 -0.58 6.91 -40.83
N ILE A 616 0.32 7.68 -40.18
CA ILE A 616 0.75 7.34 -38.80
C ILE A 616 -0.42 7.33 -37.83
N ILE A 617 -1.27 8.37 -37.87
CA ILE A 617 -2.42 8.48 -36.97
C ILE A 617 -3.37 7.31 -37.17
N ARG A 618 -3.68 6.91 -38.41
CA ARG A 618 -4.60 5.84 -38.73
C ARG A 618 -4.04 4.45 -38.42
N SER A 619 -2.75 4.23 -38.74
CA SER A 619 -2.17 2.89 -38.76
C SER A 619 -1.40 2.51 -37.48
N TYR A 620 -0.97 3.49 -36.68
CA TYR A 620 -0.12 3.26 -35.52
C TYR A 620 -0.65 3.82 -34.20
N THR A 621 -1.75 4.58 -34.21
CA THR A 621 -2.36 5.15 -33.01
C THR A 621 -3.86 4.90 -32.94
N LEU A 622 -4.38 4.69 -31.72
CA LEU A 622 -5.82 4.50 -31.50
C LEU A 622 -6.28 5.29 -30.24
N GLU A 623 -5.78 6.50 -30.06
CA GLU A 623 -6.05 7.30 -28.87
C GLU A 623 -6.90 8.54 -29.17
N SER A 624 -7.60 9.06 -28.16
CA SER A 624 -8.32 10.34 -28.19
C SER A 624 -7.37 11.52 -28.23
N GLY A 625 -6.27 11.45 -27.50
CA GLY A 625 -5.26 12.48 -27.40
C GLY A 625 -4.10 12.32 -28.38
N VAL A 626 -2.91 12.79 -27.99
CA VAL A 626 -1.69 12.78 -28.80
C VAL A 626 -0.49 12.14 -28.11
N ARG A 627 -0.71 11.39 -26.99
CA ARG A 627 0.38 10.80 -26.20
C ARG A 627 1.06 9.62 -26.92
N GLN A 628 0.30 8.74 -27.53
CA GLN A 628 0.84 7.64 -28.33
C GLN A 628 1.47 8.19 -29.61
N LEU A 629 0.84 9.20 -30.22
CA LEU A 629 1.35 9.86 -31.40
C LEU A 629 2.73 10.46 -31.16
N LYS A 630 2.93 11.18 -30.04
CA LYS A 630 4.25 11.67 -29.62
C LYS A 630 5.26 10.51 -29.50
N ARG A 631 4.89 9.42 -28.82
CA ARG A 631 5.75 8.23 -28.66
C ARG A 631 6.13 7.58 -29.97
N VAL A 632 5.21 7.56 -30.94
CA VAL A 632 5.47 7.03 -32.29
C VAL A 632 6.46 7.92 -33.02
N LEU A 633 6.29 9.25 -32.98
CA LEU A 633 7.24 10.20 -33.57
C LEU A 633 8.63 10.10 -32.91
N GLU A 634 8.71 9.99 -31.59
CA GLU A 634 9.96 9.74 -30.87
C GLU A 634 10.64 8.43 -31.29
N LYS A 635 9.85 7.38 -31.53
CA LYS A 635 10.38 6.11 -32.03
C LYS A 635 10.97 6.26 -33.42
N ILE A 636 10.31 7.01 -34.31
CA ILE A 636 10.83 7.33 -35.63
C ILE A 636 12.14 8.15 -35.49
N ALA A 637 12.17 9.18 -34.66
CA ALA A 637 13.35 9.99 -34.41
C ALA A 637 14.55 9.15 -33.96
N ARG A 638 14.36 8.26 -32.98
CA ARG A 638 15.42 7.34 -32.52
C ARG A 638 15.93 6.40 -33.62
N LYS A 639 15.05 5.94 -34.49
CA LYS A 639 15.45 5.12 -35.64
C LYS A 639 16.22 5.90 -36.69
N ILE A 640 15.85 7.15 -36.92
CA ILE A 640 16.61 8.08 -37.82
C ILE A 640 18.01 8.32 -37.25
N ILE A 641 18.15 8.58 -35.94
CA ILE A 641 19.45 8.74 -35.31
C ILE A 641 20.31 7.47 -35.48
N MET A 642 19.73 6.30 -35.35
CA MET A 642 20.45 5.03 -35.56
C MET A 642 20.95 4.92 -37.02
N LEU A 643 20.12 5.32 -38.01
CA LEU A 643 20.52 5.33 -39.44
C LEU A 643 21.63 6.32 -39.72
N LEU A 644 21.63 7.50 -39.08
CA LEU A 644 22.71 8.51 -39.17
C LEU A 644 24.02 7.98 -38.58
N LEU A 645 23.98 7.35 -37.40
CA LEU A 645 25.15 6.74 -36.75
C LEU A 645 25.70 5.53 -37.53
N ASP A 646 24.84 4.76 -38.17
CA ASP A 646 25.22 3.65 -39.06
C ASP A 646 25.73 4.12 -40.41
N LYS A 647 25.81 5.45 -40.67
CA LYS A 647 26.17 6.08 -41.96
C LYS A 647 25.31 5.62 -43.15
N LYS A 648 24.06 5.20 -42.89
CA LYS A 648 23.08 4.86 -43.95
C LYS A 648 22.36 6.10 -44.49
N ILE A 649 22.49 7.23 -43.80
CA ILE A 649 22.04 8.54 -44.20
C ILE A 649 23.23 9.48 -44.00
N GLU A 650 23.56 10.30 -45.01
CA GLU A 650 24.63 11.28 -44.88
C GLU A 650 24.15 12.47 -44.03
N GLU A 651 25.05 13.05 -43.20
CA GLU A 651 24.73 14.21 -42.36
C GLU A 651 24.23 15.43 -43.13
N LYS A 652 24.61 15.58 -44.43
CA LYS A 652 24.21 16.68 -45.30
C LYS A 652 22.90 16.42 -46.04
N GLU A 653 22.41 15.21 -46.08
CA GLU A 653 21.26 14.77 -46.84
C GLU A 653 19.94 15.05 -46.13
N GLU A 654 18.91 15.45 -46.88
CA GLU A 654 17.56 15.59 -46.34
C GLU A 654 16.89 14.21 -46.26
N PHE A 655 16.37 13.87 -45.11
CA PHE A 655 15.62 12.64 -44.92
C PHE A 655 14.12 12.92 -44.80
N VAL A 656 13.38 12.52 -45.84
CA VAL A 656 11.93 12.67 -45.90
C VAL A 656 11.30 11.34 -45.50
N VAL A 657 10.51 11.36 -44.44
CA VAL A 657 9.78 10.19 -43.94
C VAL A 657 8.45 10.11 -44.70
N ASP A 658 8.34 9.16 -45.64
CA ASP A 658 7.13 8.81 -46.33
C ASP A 658 6.45 7.58 -45.69
N GLU A 659 5.34 7.12 -46.26
CA GLU A 659 4.58 5.98 -45.74
C GLU A 659 5.40 4.66 -45.74
N GLU A 660 6.20 4.43 -46.77
CA GLU A 660 7.07 3.25 -46.89
C GLU A 660 8.18 3.29 -45.80
N GLN A 661 8.79 4.49 -45.62
CA GLN A 661 9.79 4.68 -44.57
C GLN A 661 9.18 4.48 -43.17
N VAL A 662 7.96 4.96 -42.95
CA VAL A 662 7.25 4.69 -41.67
C VAL A 662 7.11 3.20 -41.42
N VAL A 663 6.69 2.41 -42.41
CA VAL A 663 6.57 0.95 -42.26
C VAL A 663 7.93 0.30 -42.01
N LYS A 664 9.00 0.73 -42.71
CA LYS A 664 10.36 0.23 -42.48
C LYS A 664 10.89 0.57 -41.08
N LEU A 665 10.59 1.76 -40.58
CA LEU A 665 11.09 2.25 -39.27
C LEU A 665 10.26 1.68 -38.09
N LEU A 666 8.95 1.64 -38.22
CA LEU A 666 8.05 1.21 -37.13
C LEU A 666 7.72 -0.28 -37.17
N GLY A 667 7.87 -0.91 -38.33
CA GLY A 667 7.49 -2.29 -38.54
C GLY A 667 6.00 -2.47 -38.88
N ARG A 668 5.48 -3.65 -38.66
CA ARG A 668 4.10 -4.04 -38.99
C ARG A 668 3.07 -2.99 -38.59
N ILE A 669 2.15 -2.67 -39.52
CA ILE A 669 0.95 -1.86 -39.25
C ILE A 669 0.18 -2.47 -38.08
N LYS A 670 -0.16 -1.64 -37.10
CA LYS A 670 -0.84 -2.09 -35.90
C LYS A 670 -2.36 -2.12 -36.07
N TYR A 671 -2.89 -1.16 -36.77
CA TYR A 671 -4.32 -0.96 -36.96
C TYR A 671 -4.58 -0.92 -38.47
N THR A 672 -5.13 -1.98 -39.02
CA THR A 672 -5.68 -1.98 -40.37
C THR A 672 -7.08 -1.41 -40.30
N SER A 673 -7.45 -0.51 -41.20
CA SER A 673 -8.86 -0.18 -41.36
C SER A 673 -9.54 -1.48 -41.77
N GLU A 674 -10.47 -1.98 -40.93
CA GLU A 674 -11.36 -3.06 -41.33
C GLU A 674 -11.93 -2.66 -42.70
N GLU A 675 -11.92 -3.60 -43.62
CA GLU A 675 -12.49 -3.37 -44.95
C GLU A 675 -13.90 -2.84 -44.76
N LYS A 676 -14.19 -1.72 -45.43
CA LYS A 676 -15.51 -1.13 -45.42
C LYS A 676 -16.48 -2.15 -45.98
N GLU A 677 -17.12 -2.94 -45.12
CA GLU A 677 -18.27 -3.71 -45.53
C GLU A 677 -19.37 -2.77 -46.00
N ASN A 678 -19.43 -2.48 -47.26
CA ASN A 678 -20.47 -1.67 -47.90
C ASN A 678 -21.81 -2.42 -48.04
N THR A 679 -21.99 -3.52 -47.32
CA THR A 679 -23.16 -4.39 -47.42
C THR A 679 -24.18 -4.06 -46.34
N SER A 680 -25.43 -4.01 -46.73
CA SER A 680 -26.58 -3.91 -45.82
C SER A 680 -26.91 -5.29 -45.27
N HIS A 681 -27.00 -5.44 -43.97
CA HIS A 681 -27.25 -6.71 -43.30
C HIS A 681 -28.61 -6.73 -42.63
N ILE A 682 -29.21 -7.93 -42.53
CA ILE A 682 -30.41 -8.17 -41.70
C ILE A 682 -29.93 -8.52 -40.30
N GLY A 683 -30.54 -7.88 -39.28
CA GLY A 683 -30.26 -8.17 -37.90
C GLY A 683 -28.94 -7.58 -37.36
N SER A 684 -28.26 -6.78 -38.19
CA SER A 684 -26.97 -6.16 -37.77
C SER A 684 -27.07 -4.63 -37.90
N VAL A 685 -26.85 -3.91 -36.80
CA VAL A 685 -26.98 -2.45 -36.72
C VAL A 685 -25.81 -1.85 -35.97
N THR A 686 -25.33 -0.69 -36.45
CA THR A 686 -24.22 0.02 -35.85
C THR A 686 -24.72 1.00 -34.79
N GLY A 687 -24.34 0.80 -33.54
CA GLY A 687 -24.47 1.74 -32.44
C GLY A 687 -23.21 2.57 -32.24
N LEU A 688 -23.30 3.56 -31.37
CA LEU A 688 -22.21 4.43 -31.01
C LEU A 688 -21.88 4.30 -29.53
N ALA A 689 -20.60 4.11 -29.24
CA ALA A 689 -20.08 4.00 -27.88
C ALA A 689 -19.03 5.06 -27.59
N TYR A 690 -18.82 5.35 -26.32
CA TYR A 690 -17.73 6.18 -25.84
C TYR A 690 -16.86 5.37 -24.90
N THR A 691 -15.56 5.41 -25.10
CA THR A 691 -14.56 4.68 -24.31
C THR A 691 -13.44 5.61 -23.87
N SER A 692 -12.58 5.13 -22.97
CA SER A 692 -11.36 5.86 -22.56
C SER A 692 -10.43 6.24 -23.72
N VAL A 693 -10.57 5.56 -24.88
CA VAL A 693 -9.81 5.84 -26.11
C VAL A 693 -10.58 6.75 -27.07
N GLY A 694 -11.77 7.24 -26.71
CA GLY A 694 -12.64 8.09 -27.48
C GLY A 694 -13.89 7.40 -28.01
N GLY A 695 -14.57 8.03 -28.96
CA GLY A 695 -15.74 7.46 -29.61
C GLY A 695 -15.41 6.28 -30.49
N SER A 696 -16.24 5.26 -30.45
CA SER A 696 -16.16 4.07 -31.29
C SER A 696 -17.54 3.66 -31.79
N THR A 697 -17.57 2.82 -32.80
CA THR A 697 -18.80 2.15 -33.24
C THR A 697 -18.96 0.83 -32.53
N LEU A 698 -20.18 0.42 -32.30
CA LEU A 698 -20.56 -0.83 -31.64
C LEU A 698 -21.50 -1.59 -32.58
N GLN A 699 -21.07 -2.74 -33.07
CA GLN A 699 -21.92 -3.57 -33.87
C GLN A 699 -22.88 -4.35 -32.96
N ILE A 700 -24.16 -4.36 -33.26
CA ILE A 700 -25.16 -5.16 -32.56
C ILE A 700 -25.74 -6.15 -33.57
N GLU A 701 -25.61 -7.42 -33.27
CA GLU A 701 -26.07 -8.52 -34.10
C GLU A 701 -27.23 -9.26 -33.41
N VAL A 702 -28.32 -9.48 -34.12
CA VAL A 702 -29.49 -10.19 -33.62
C VAL A 702 -29.80 -11.35 -34.56
N THR A 703 -29.98 -12.51 -33.98
CA THR A 703 -30.46 -13.72 -34.68
C THR A 703 -31.53 -14.38 -33.85
N CYS A 704 -32.41 -15.10 -34.55
CA CYS A 704 -33.51 -15.85 -33.97
C CYS A 704 -33.36 -17.33 -34.25
N VAL A 705 -33.55 -18.12 -33.22
CA VAL A 705 -33.45 -19.58 -33.30
C VAL A 705 -34.66 -20.21 -32.59
N PRO A 706 -35.13 -21.39 -32.99
CA PRO A 706 -36.13 -22.14 -32.26
C PRO A 706 -35.71 -22.33 -30.79
N GLY A 707 -36.56 -22.05 -29.83
CA GLY A 707 -36.24 -22.18 -28.41
C GLY A 707 -37.37 -21.64 -27.52
N LYS A 708 -37.19 -21.66 -26.20
CA LYS A 708 -38.09 -21.06 -25.25
C LYS A 708 -37.99 -19.56 -25.39
N GLY A 709 -39.07 -18.84 -25.49
CA GLY A 709 -39.17 -17.39 -25.73
C GLY A 709 -38.27 -16.39 -24.94
N ASP A 710 -37.07 -16.82 -24.62
CA ASP A 710 -36.10 -16.09 -23.82
C ASP A 710 -35.17 -15.22 -24.69
N ILE A 711 -34.66 -14.16 -24.12
CA ILE A 711 -33.56 -13.37 -24.68
C ILE A 711 -32.19 -13.91 -24.21
N LYS A 712 -31.33 -14.21 -25.16
CA LYS A 712 -29.93 -14.55 -24.85
C LYS A 712 -29.01 -13.37 -25.19
N LEU A 713 -28.27 -12.89 -24.22
CA LEU A 713 -27.35 -11.77 -24.37
C LEU A 713 -25.91 -12.26 -24.26
N THR A 714 -25.07 -11.88 -25.24
CA THR A 714 -23.63 -12.22 -25.24
C THR A 714 -22.79 -11.01 -25.66
N GLY A 715 -21.49 -10.95 -25.23
CA GLY A 715 -20.59 -9.84 -25.55
C GLY A 715 -20.12 -9.08 -24.32
N ARG A 716 -20.17 -9.67 -23.09
CA ARG A 716 -19.80 -9.05 -21.81
C ARG A 716 -20.53 -7.73 -21.54
N LEU A 717 -21.86 -7.76 -21.71
CA LEU A 717 -22.73 -6.66 -21.36
C LEU A 717 -22.88 -6.60 -19.84
N LYS A 718 -22.75 -5.43 -19.26
CA LYS A 718 -23.05 -5.18 -17.86
C LYS A 718 -24.55 -4.89 -17.67
N ASP A 719 -24.97 -4.75 -16.41
CA ASP A 719 -26.37 -4.76 -15.99
C ASP A 719 -27.21 -3.70 -16.70
N VAL A 720 -26.77 -2.44 -16.79
CA VAL A 720 -27.50 -1.35 -17.45
C VAL A 720 -27.70 -1.63 -18.95
N MET A 721 -26.72 -2.18 -19.61
CA MET A 721 -26.83 -2.50 -21.04
C MET A 721 -27.69 -3.73 -21.29
N GLN A 722 -27.71 -4.71 -20.38
CA GLN A 722 -28.62 -5.86 -20.43
C GLN A 722 -30.06 -5.42 -20.22
N GLU A 723 -30.32 -4.52 -19.27
CA GLU A 723 -31.64 -3.92 -19.04
C GLU A 723 -32.11 -3.16 -20.27
N SER A 724 -31.25 -2.36 -20.90
CA SER A 724 -31.56 -1.64 -22.13
C SER A 724 -32.00 -2.57 -23.28
N ALA A 725 -31.33 -3.73 -23.42
CA ALA A 725 -31.73 -4.74 -24.42
C ALA A 725 -33.07 -5.38 -24.10
N GLN A 726 -33.40 -5.61 -22.82
CA GLN A 726 -34.71 -6.15 -22.39
C GLN A 726 -35.81 -5.15 -22.62
N ILE A 727 -35.61 -3.86 -22.31
CA ILE A 727 -36.55 -2.77 -22.60
C ILE A 727 -36.83 -2.70 -24.11
N ALA A 728 -35.76 -2.76 -24.93
CA ALA A 728 -35.90 -2.72 -26.39
C ALA A 728 -36.75 -3.90 -26.91
N LEU A 729 -36.48 -5.12 -26.43
CA LEU A 729 -37.29 -6.29 -26.81
C LEU A 729 -38.73 -6.17 -26.37
N THR A 730 -39.00 -5.71 -25.15
CA THR A 730 -40.34 -5.54 -24.63
C THR A 730 -41.13 -4.51 -25.48
N TYR A 731 -40.48 -3.40 -25.87
CA TYR A 731 -41.07 -2.40 -26.75
C TYR A 731 -41.42 -2.97 -28.12
N VAL A 732 -40.52 -3.75 -28.74
CA VAL A 732 -40.74 -4.39 -30.03
C VAL A 732 -41.88 -5.39 -29.95
N ARG A 733 -41.91 -6.24 -28.92
CA ARG A 733 -42.96 -7.25 -28.71
C ARG A 733 -44.35 -6.58 -28.56
N ALA A 734 -44.42 -5.50 -27.78
CA ALA A 734 -45.66 -4.73 -27.58
C ALA A 734 -46.17 -4.02 -28.84
N ASN A 735 -45.29 -3.75 -29.83
CA ASN A 735 -45.64 -3.04 -31.08
C ASN A 735 -45.39 -3.90 -32.33
N ALA A 736 -45.41 -5.22 -32.22
CA ALA A 736 -45.02 -6.15 -33.29
C ALA A 736 -45.86 -5.95 -34.56
N GLU A 737 -47.19 -5.84 -34.44
CA GLU A 737 -48.10 -5.56 -35.56
C GLU A 737 -47.76 -4.26 -36.29
N LYS A 738 -47.43 -3.21 -35.54
CA LYS A 738 -47.09 -1.89 -36.09
C LYS A 738 -45.80 -1.94 -36.94
N PHE A 739 -44.85 -2.77 -36.56
CA PHE A 739 -43.60 -2.94 -37.28
C PHE A 739 -43.65 -4.02 -38.37
N GLY A 740 -44.82 -4.63 -38.58
CA GLY A 740 -44.99 -5.69 -39.57
C GLY A 740 -44.25 -6.96 -39.23
N ILE A 741 -44.14 -7.28 -37.94
CA ILE A 741 -43.45 -8.44 -37.41
C ILE A 741 -44.45 -9.55 -37.18
N ASP A 742 -44.31 -10.62 -37.98
CA ASP A 742 -45.05 -11.89 -37.83
C ASP A 742 -44.02 -12.91 -37.25
N PHE A 743 -43.95 -12.93 -35.93
CA PHE A 743 -42.94 -13.73 -35.21
C PHE A 743 -43.51 -14.37 -33.94
N ASP A 744 -43.32 -15.67 -33.79
CA ASP A 744 -43.73 -16.37 -32.58
C ASP A 744 -42.68 -16.18 -31.48
N PHE A 745 -42.95 -15.24 -30.57
CA PHE A 745 -42.04 -14.90 -29.45
C PHE A 745 -41.99 -15.99 -28.37
N ASP A 746 -42.90 -16.90 -28.30
CA ASP A 746 -43.00 -17.91 -27.23
C ASP A 746 -42.19 -19.19 -27.57
N ASN A 747 -42.10 -19.52 -28.86
CA ASN A 747 -41.40 -20.71 -29.34
C ASN A 747 -40.03 -20.42 -30.00
N ASN A 748 -39.61 -19.16 -30.00
CA ASN A 748 -38.29 -18.78 -30.53
C ASN A 748 -37.48 -17.96 -29.54
N GLN A 749 -36.19 -18.24 -29.45
CA GLN A 749 -35.22 -17.51 -28.67
C GLN A 749 -34.59 -16.41 -29.51
N ILE A 750 -34.51 -15.22 -28.99
CA ILE A 750 -33.80 -14.10 -29.61
C ILE A 750 -32.40 -14.02 -29.00
N HIS A 751 -31.37 -14.17 -29.84
CA HIS A 751 -29.98 -14.04 -29.42
C HIS A 751 -29.40 -12.72 -29.92
N ILE A 752 -29.01 -11.86 -28.98
CA ILE A 752 -28.31 -10.60 -29.23
C ILE A 752 -26.85 -10.78 -28.88
N HIS A 753 -26.00 -10.51 -29.85
CA HIS A 753 -24.54 -10.54 -29.68
C HIS A 753 -23.95 -9.17 -29.95
N VAL A 754 -23.04 -8.76 -29.06
CA VAL A 754 -22.26 -7.55 -29.27
C VAL A 754 -20.80 -7.97 -29.33
N PRO A 755 -20.16 -7.98 -30.53
CA PRO A 755 -18.78 -8.40 -30.73
C PRO A 755 -17.77 -7.68 -29.84
N GLU A 756 -16.51 -8.10 -29.88
CA GLU A 756 -15.41 -7.60 -29.02
C GLU A 756 -15.60 -7.95 -27.52
N GLY A 757 -15.83 -9.21 -27.21
CA GLY A 757 -16.04 -9.73 -25.86
C GLY A 757 -14.88 -9.51 -24.87
N ALA A 758 -13.72 -9.02 -25.33
CA ALA A 758 -12.61 -8.67 -24.46
C ALA A 758 -12.88 -7.41 -23.61
N VAL A 759 -13.73 -6.48 -24.13
CA VAL A 759 -14.03 -5.18 -23.48
C VAL A 759 -15.44 -5.25 -22.87
N PRO A 760 -15.58 -5.03 -21.54
CA PRO A 760 -16.90 -4.89 -20.93
C PRO A 760 -17.62 -3.67 -21.49
N LYS A 761 -18.93 -3.79 -21.74
CA LYS A 761 -19.76 -2.73 -22.30
C LYS A 761 -20.90 -2.40 -21.34
N ASP A 762 -21.15 -1.11 -21.13
CA ASP A 762 -22.18 -0.64 -20.23
C ASP A 762 -22.86 0.64 -20.76
N GLY A 763 -24.09 0.89 -20.31
CA GLY A 763 -24.81 2.11 -20.60
C GLY A 763 -26.12 1.91 -21.36
N PRO A 764 -27.12 2.80 -21.16
CA PRO A 764 -28.46 2.70 -21.75
C PRO A 764 -28.51 3.22 -23.19
N SER A 765 -27.48 3.91 -23.67
CA SER A 765 -27.50 4.67 -24.95
C SER A 765 -27.56 3.82 -26.22
N ALA A 766 -27.51 2.48 -26.09
CA ALA A 766 -27.68 1.55 -27.21
C ALA A 766 -29.14 1.10 -27.43
N GLY A 767 -30.11 1.64 -26.67
CA GLY A 767 -31.52 1.20 -26.69
C GLY A 767 -32.17 1.24 -28.06
N ILE A 768 -32.07 2.37 -28.78
CA ILE A 768 -32.60 2.47 -30.16
C ILE A 768 -31.85 1.55 -31.13
N THR A 769 -30.59 1.26 -30.89
CA THR A 769 -29.80 0.34 -31.74
C THR A 769 -30.26 -1.09 -31.53
N PHE A 770 -30.47 -1.53 -30.28
CA PHE A 770 -31.06 -2.83 -29.97
C PHE A 770 -32.43 -2.96 -30.62
N THR A 771 -33.30 -1.95 -30.45
CA THR A 771 -34.64 -1.95 -31.04
C THR A 771 -34.59 -2.12 -32.55
N THR A 772 -33.73 -1.36 -33.24
CA THR A 772 -33.60 -1.44 -34.69
C THR A 772 -33.02 -2.78 -35.15
N ALA A 773 -32.08 -3.35 -34.43
CA ALA A 773 -31.47 -4.62 -34.75
C ALA A 773 -32.48 -5.77 -34.56
N ILE A 774 -33.30 -5.73 -33.49
CA ILE A 774 -34.37 -6.69 -33.26
C ILE A 774 -35.43 -6.59 -34.37
N ILE A 775 -35.93 -5.38 -34.70
CA ILE A 775 -36.88 -5.19 -35.77
C ILE A 775 -36.31 -5.65 -37.13
N SER A 776 -35.08 -5.29 -37.44
CA SER A 776 -34.37 -5.73 -38.65
C SER A 776 -34.35 -7.26 -38.77
N ALA A 777 -34.03 -7.96 -37.68
CA ALA A 777 -33.96 -9.44 -37.66
C ALA A 777 -35.35 -10.07 -37.82
N LEU A 778 -36.37 -9.57 -37.06
CA LEU A 778 -37.69 -10.15 -37.01
C LEU A 778 -38.53 -9.83 -38.27
N ALA A 779 -38.45 -8.59 -38.74
CA ALA A 779 -39.14 -8.18 -40.00
C ALA A 779 -38.35 -8.48 -41.26
N LYS A 780 -37.14 -9.07 -41.15
CA LYS A 780 -36.23 -9.40 -42.27
C LYS A 780 -35.87 -8.20 -43.16
N LYS A 781 -35.80 -7.00 -42.56
CA LYS A 781 -35.47 -5.75 -43.25
C LYS A 781 -33.99 -5.41 -43.09
N ARG A 782 -33.34 -5.05 -44.18
CA ARG A 782 -31.91 -4.68 -44.18
C ARG A 782 -31.68 -3.27 -43.63
N VAL A 783 -30.59 -3.10 -42.89
CA VAL A 783 -30.12 -1.81 -42.44
C VAL A 783 -28.76 -1.51 -43.07
N SER A 784 -28.59 -0.28 -43.55
CA SER A 784 -27.34 0.13 -44.20
C SER A 784 -26.19 0.23 -43.18
N SER A 785 -25.02 -0.29 -43.52
CA SER A 785 -23.79 -0.14 -42.73
C SER A 785 -23.32 1.32 -42.61
N LYS A 786 -23.85 2.24 -43.41
CA LYS A 786 -23.55 3.68 -43.35
C LYS A 786 -24.45 4.43 -42.36
N VAL A 787 -25.33 3.76 -41.67
CA VAL A 787 -26.22 4.30 -40.66
C VAL A 787 -25.74 3.89 -39.26
N ALA A 788 -25.68 4.81 -38.37
CA ALA A 788 -25.43 4.54 -36.93
C ALA A 788 -26.51 5.26 -36.08
N MET A 789 -26.65 4.81 -34.84
CA MET A 789 -27.61 5.43 -33.95
C MET A 789 -27.15 5.35 -32.49
N THR A 790 -27.65 6.30 -31.71
CA THR A 790 -27.46 6.34 -30.27
C THR A 790 -28.63 7.00 -29.59
N GLY A 791 -29.14 6.38 -28.55
CA GLY A 791 -30.32 6.89 -27.80
C GLY A 791 -30.80 5.82 -26.83
N GLU A 792 -31.24 6.23 -25.67
CA GLU A 792 -31.92 5.38 -24.71
C GLU A 792 -33.39 5.30 -25.14
N ILE A 793 -34.03 4.15 -25.00
CA ILE A 793 -35.43 3.93 -25.35
C ILE A 793 -36.24 3.61 -24.09
N THR A 794 -37.45 4.16 -24.02
CA THR A 794 -38.45 3.81 -22.99
C THR A 794 -39.43 2.75 -23.50
N LEU A 795 -40.15 2.08 -22.61
CA LEU A 795 -41.22 1.14 -22.93
C LEU A 795 -42.34 1.75 -23.79
N ARG A 796 -42.43 3.09 -23.89
CA ARG A 796 -43.37 3.82 -24.72
C ARG A 796 -42.79 4.32 -26.05
N GLY A 797 -41.56 3.91 -26.38
CA GLY A 797 -40.84 4.30 -27.59
C GLY A 797 -40.32 5.74 -27.62
N LYS A 798 -40.30 6.46 -26.48
CA LYS A 798 -39.65 7.77 -26.38
C LYS A 798 -38.15 7.58 -26.37
N VAL A 799 -37.44 8.43 -27.11
CA VAL A 799 -35.99 8.44 -27.19
C VAL A 799 -35.45 9.50 -26.23
N LEU A 800 -34.61 9.06 -25.27
CA LEU A 800 -34.03 9.91 -24.21
C LEU A 800 -32.64 10.35 -24.55
N GLU A 801 -32.26 11.49 -23.94
CA GLU A 801 -30.94 12.13 -24.06
C GLU A 801 -29.78 11.23 -23.64
N ILE A 802 -28.65 11.38 -24.34
CA ILE A 802 -27.41 10.63 -24.08
C ILE A 802 -26.22 11.55 -23.90
N GLY A 803 -25.17 11.06 -23.23
CA GLY A 803 -23.89 11.76 -23.09
C GLY A 803 -22.89 11.45 -24.21
N GLY A 804 -21.88 12.34 -24.39
CA GLY A 804 -20.74 12.13 -25.26
C GLY A 804 -21.07 12.13 -26.77
N LEU A 805 -22.03 12.91 -27.20
CA LEU A 805 -22.45 12.96 -28.61
C LEU A 805 -21.31 13.37 -29.54
N LYS A 806 -20.46 14.32 -29.13
CA LYS A 806 -19.28 14.77 -29.87
C LYS A 806 -18.33 13.61 -30.17
N GLU A 807 -17.91 12.89 -29.13
CA GLU A 807 -17.00 11.76 -29.23
C GLU A 807 -17.58 10.62 -30.07
N LYS A 808 -18.86 10.28 -29.85
CA LYS A 808 -19.60 9.28 -30.59
C LYS A 808 -19.65 9.63 -32.10
N SER A 809 -19.88 10.91 -32.42
CA SER A 809 -19.89 11.42 -33.79
C SER A 809 -18.51 11.35 -34.46
N LEU A 810 -17.43 11.64 -33.70
CA LEU A 810 -16.06 11.50 -34.20
C LEU A 810 -15.70 10.03 -34.46
N GLY A 811 -16.18 9.11 -33.61
CA GLY A 811 -16.03 7.66 -33.84
C GLY A 811 -16.75 7.20 -35.10
N ALA A 812 -17.99 7.66 -35.31
CA ALA A 812 -18.79 7.40 -36.50
C ALA A 812 -18.12 7.94 -37.77
N TYR A 813 -17.60 9.16 -37.71
CA TYR A 813 -16.87 9.81 -38.80
C TYR A 813 -15.65 8.99 -39.26
N LYS A 814 -14.86 8.48 -38.31
CA LYS A 814 -13.70 7.62 -38.59
C LYS A 814 -14.07 6.33 -39.33
N LYS A 815 -15.21 5.73 -38.99
CA LYS A 815 -15.74 4.50 -39.63
C LYS A 815 -16.47 4.77 -40.95
N GLY A 816 -16.69 6.07 -41.32
CA GLY A 816 -17.31 6.46 -42.60
C GLY A 816 -18.84 6.38 -42.60
N ILE A 817 -19.45 6.44 -41.43
CA ILE A 817 -20.91 6.57 -41.26
C ILE A 817 -21.38 7.87 -41.94
N LYS A 818 -22.54 7.81 -42.56
CA LYS A 818 -23.15 8.95 -43.31
C LYS A 818 -24.38 9.53 -42.61
N THR A 819 -25.09 8.72 -41.83
CA THR A 819 -26.30 9.17 -41.12
C THR A 819 -26.21 8.70 -39.67
N ILE A 820 -26.49 9.59 -38.74
CA ILE A 820 -26.60 9.27 -37.30
C ILE A 820 -27.99 9.72 -36.80
N TYR A 821 -28.71 8.76 -36.20
CA TYR A 821 -29.91 9.05 -35.43
C TYR A 821 -29.54 9.41 -34.00
N ILE A 822 -30.04 10.55 -33.53
CA ILE A 822 -29.79 11.10 -32.21
C ILE A 822 -31.10 11.45 -31.49
N PRO A 823 -31.18 11.47 -30.17
CA PRO A 823 -32.31 11.98 -29.44
C PRO A 823 -32.53 13.49 -29.74
N LYS A 824 -33.79 13.93 -29.83
CA LYS A 824 -34.13 15.34 -30.08
C LYS A 824 -33.49 16.30 -29.04
N ASN A 825 -33.44 15.87 -27.78
CA ASN A 825 -32.85 16.69 -26.72
C ASN A 825 -31.34 16.89 -26.88
N ASN A 826 -30.67 16.04 -27.68
CA ASN A 826 -29.25 16.21 -28.01
C ASN A 826 -28.99 17.12 -29.21
N GLU A 827 -30.05 17.71 -29.82
CA GLU A 827 -29.87 18.69 -30.90
C GLU A 827 -29.06 19.91 -30.45
N LYS A 828 -29.22 20.32 -29.20
CA LYS A 828 -28.40 21.35 -28.55
C LYS A 828 -26.88 21.04 -28.58
N ASN A 829 -26.51 19.78 -28.51
CA ASN A 829 -25.10 19.32 -28.50
C ASN A 829 -24.48 19.28 -29.90
N LEU A 830 -25.27 19.48 -30.96
CA LEU A 830 -24.72 19.57 -32.32
C LEU A 830 -23.77 20.76 -32.48
N VAL A 831 -23.90 21.80 -31.64
CA VAL A 831 -23.00 22.95 -31.64
C VAL A 831 -21.57 22.54 -31.38
N ASP A 832 -21.36 21.57 -30.49
CA ASP A 832 -20.07 21.07 -30.02
C ASP A 832 -19.36 20.20 -31.06
N ILE A 833 -20.07 19.73 -32.09
CA ILE A 833 -19.53 18.88 -33.15
C ILE A 833 -18.81 19.72 -34.19
N PRO A 834 -17.56 19.35 -34.57
CA PRO A 834 -16.79 20.06 -35.59
C PRO A 834 -17.53 20.16 -36.92
N GLU A 835 -17.42 21.34 -37.58
CA GLU A 835 -18.09 21.63 -38.86
C GLU A 835 -17.74 20.64 -39.98
N GLU A 836 -16.53 20.10 -39.95
CA GLU A 836 -16.08 19.06 -40.88
C GLU A 836 -16.93 17.79 -40.76
N VAL A 837 -17.25 17.37 -39.54
CA VAL A 837 -18.07 16.20 -39.25
C VAL A 837 -19.52 16.45 -39.66
N LYS A 838 -20.03 17.64 -39.34
CA LYS A 838 -21.41 18.07 -39.74
C LYS A 838 -21.61 18.10 -41.24
N LYS A 839 -20.59 18.46 -42.01
CA LYS A 839 -20.64 18.48 -43.48
C LYS A 839 -20.70 17.07 -44.09
N GLN A 840 -20.17 16.06 -43.41
CA GLN A 840 -20.08 14.71 -43.96
C GLN A 840 -21.08 13.73 -43.39
N ILE A 841 -21.67 14.05 -42.23
CA ILE A 841 -22.62 13.21 -41.54
C ILE A 841 -23.95 13.96 -41.40
N ARG A 842 -25.04 13.32 -41.85
CA ARG A 842 -26.39 13.78 -41.64
C ARG A 842 -26.86 13.37 -40.25
N PHE A 843 -27.16 14.32 -39.39
CA PHE A 843 -27.77 14.07 -38.09
C PHE A 843 -29.28 14.14 -38.17
N VAL A 844 -29.97 13.12 -37.67
CA VAL A 844 -31.43 13.02 -37.63
C VAL A 844 -31.85 13.01 -36.18
N ALA A 845 -32.44 14.11 -35.71
CA ALA A 845 -32.98 14.24 -34.38
C ALA A 845 -34.37 13.61 -34.27
N VAL A 846 -34.54 12.68 -33.33
CA VAL A 846 -35.80 11.93 -33.16
C VAL A 846 -36.30 12.00 -31.71
N GLU A 847 -37.60 12.13 -31.54
CA GLU A 847 -38.28 12.14 -30.22
C GLU A 847 -38.89 10.77 -29.89
N LYS A 848 -39.33 10.04 -30.91
CA LYS A 848 -39.90 8.71 -30.78
C LYS A 848 -39.28 7.76 -31.79
N TYR A 849 -39.21 6.50 -31.41
CA TYR A 849 -38.62 5.45 -32.26
C TYR A 849 -39.36 5.27 -33.60
N ASP A 850 -40.65 5.55 -33.63
CA ASP A 850 -41.50 5.51 -34.85
C ASP A 850 -40.91 6.32 -36.01
N GLN A 851 -40.25 7.46 -35.70
CA GLN A 851 -39.62 8.32 -36.69
C GLN A 851 -38.42 7.62 -37.35
N ILE A 852 -37.65 6.84 -36.56
CA ILE A 852 -36.55 6.04 -37.08
C ILE A 852 -37.12 4.91 -38.00
N TYR A 853 -38.16 4.23 -37.54
CA TYR A 853 -38.80 3.15 -38.30
C TYR A 853 -39.31 3.61 -39.66
N GLN A 854 -40.07 4.72 -39.71
CA GLN A 854 -40.59 5.31 -40.92
C GLN A 854 -39.46 5.69 -41.90
N GLU A 855 -38.41 6.33 -41.43
CA GLU A 855 -37.33 6.78 -42.28
C GLU A 855 -36.48 5.62 -42.80
N LEU A 856 -36.14 4.65 -41.94
CA LEU A 856 -35.28 3.54 -42.32
C LEU A 856 -35.97 2.44 -43.15
N PHE A 857 -37.24 2.16 -42.85
CA PHE A 857 -37.90 0.98 -43.36
C PHE A 857 -39.13 1.25 -44.26
N GLU A 858 -39.72 2.47 -44.22
CA GLU A 858 -40.86 2.84 -45.00
C GLU A 858 -40.56 3.88 -46.08
N SER A 859 -39.58 4.74 -45.90
CA SER A 859 -39.20 5.75 -46.92
C SER A 859 -38.34 5.13 -48.04
N LYS A 860 -38.75 5.29 -49.32
CA LYS A 860 -38.02 4.85 -50.50
C LYS A 860 -36.63 5.53 -50.72
N LEU A 861 -36.17 6.41 -49.83
CA LEU A 861 -34.98 7.28 -50.01
C LEU A 861 -33.66 6.67 -49.54
N VAL A 862 -33.61 5.49 -48.95
CA VAL A 862 -32.39 4.90 -48.33
C VAL A 862 -31.94 3.59 -49.02
N THR A 863 -32.52 3.20 -50.09
CA THR A 863 -32.20 1.96 -50.82
C THR A 863 -31.27 2.12 -52.05
N SER A 864 -30.49 3.22 -52.14
CA SER A 864 -29.50 3.38 -53.20
C SER A 864 -28.06 3.54 -52.66
#